data_a4c92fbd577689700694089c9c110608
#
_entry.id   a4c92fbd577689700694089c9c110608
#
_cell.length_a   1.000
_cell.length_b   1.000
_cell.length_c   1.000
_cell.angle_alpha   90.00
_cell.angle_beta   90.00
_cell.angle_gamma   90.00
#
_symmetry.space_group_name_H-M   'P 1'
#
loop_
_entity.id
_entity.type
_entity.pdbx_description
1 polymer ?
#
loop_
_entity_poly.entity_id
_entity_poly.type
_entity_poly.pdbx_seq_one_letter_code
_entity_poly.pdbx_strand_id
1 'polypeptide(L)'
;NTASVAQLMVSLVLAMAGKLISSSIVLALLPLFCGILLAPSCEAATVDTTSATLLQVKSGFTDPNGVLSGWSPEADVCSWHGVTCLTGEGIVTGLNLSGYGLSGTISPAIAGLVSVESIDLSSNSLTGAIPPELGTMKSLKTLLLHSNLLTGAIPPELGGLKNLKLLRIGNNPLRGEIPPELGDCSELETIGMAYCQLIGAIPHQIGNLKQLQQLALDNNTLTGGLPEQLAGCANLRVLSVADNKLDGVIPSSIGGLSSLQSLNLANNQFSGVIPPEIGNLSGLTYLNLLGNRLTGGIPEELNRLSQLQVVDLSKNNLSGEISAISASQLKNLKYLVLSENLLEGTIPEGLCNGDGNGNGNSSLENLFLAGNDLGGSIDALLSCTSLKSIDVSNNSLTGEIPPAIDRLPGLVNLALHNNSFAGVLPPQIGNLSNLEVLSLYHNGLTGGIPPEIGRLQRLKLLFLYENEMTGAIPDEMTNCSSLEEVDFFGNHFHGPIPASIGNLKNLAVLQLRQNDLTGPIPASLGECRSLQALALADNRLSGELPESFGRLAELSVVTLYNNSLEGALPESMFELKNLTVINFSHNRFTGAVVPLLGSSSLTVLALTNNSFSGVIPAAVARSTGMVRLQLAGNRLAGAIPAELGDLTELKILDLSNNNFSGDIPPELSNCSRLTHLNLDGNSLTGAVPPWLGGLRSLGELDLSSNALTGGIPVELGGCSGLLKLSLSGNRLSGSIPPEIGKLTSLNVLNLQKNGFTGVIPPELRRCNKLYELRLSENSLEGPIPAELGQLPELQVILDLSRNKLSGEIPASLGDLVKLERLNLSSNQLHGQIPPSLLQLTSLHLLNLSDNLLSGGIPGALSAFPAASFAGNGELCGAPLPSCGAPRRLPGAEVSAIVAAIAVVSAAVCVALLYIMLRMWSNWRAVASVSSSDGEETASSVAAAHGKWCAGDGKYWKVGSVSVASSAAEEKYSSASSETTSVLHGKPAEAAGGGAGAVKPASKC
;
A
#
# COMPACT_ATOMS: atom_id res chain seq x y z
N ASN A 1 4.70 -44.52 -21.24
CA ASN A 1 4.37 -45.52 -22.26
C ASN A 1 3.59 -44.96 -23.42
N THR A 2 4.21 -44.06 -24.20
CA THR A 2 3.77 -43.67 -25.57
C THR A 2 4.89 -42.83 -26.26
N ALA A 3 6.14 -43.09 -25.86
CA ALA A 3 7.32 -42.43 -26.47
C ALA A 3 8.27 -43.43 -27.16
N SER A 4 7.79 -44.66 -27.48
CA SER A 4 8.64 -45.73 -28.02
C SER A 4 8.21 -46.25 -29.39
N VAL A 5 7.21 -45.65 -30.04
CA VAL A 5 6.72 -46.07 -31.37
C VAL A 5 7.04 -45.05 -32.46
N ALA A 6 7.35 -43.78 -32.11
CA ALA A 6 7.74 -42.75 -33.10
C ALA A 6 9.23 -42.81 -33.52
N GLN A 7 10.06 -43.50 -32.79
CA GLN A 7 11.51 -43.65 -33.12
C GLN A 7 11.84 -44.82 -34.04
N LEU A 8 10.88 -45.75 -34.25
CA LEU A 8 11.10 -46.91 -35.14
C LEU A 8 10.59 -46.67 -36.58
N MET A 9 9.78 -45.61 -36.83
CA MET A 9 9.30 -45.29 -38.18
C MET A 9 10.22 -44.37 -38.97
N VAL A 10 11.11 -43.64 -38.33
CA VAL A 10 12.09 -42.74 -39.00
C VAL A 10 13.34 -43.50 -39.44
N SER A 11 13.64 -44.66 -38.88
CA SER A 11 14.79 -45.47 -39.30
C SER A 11 14.53 -46.39 -40.50
N LEU A 12 13.28 -46.54 -40.92
CA LEU A 12 12.95 -47.43 -42.08
C LEU A 12 12.81 -46.70 -43.42
N VAL A 13 12.71 -45.37 -43.39
CA VAL A 13 12.59 -44.53 -44.61
C VAL A 13 13.96 -44.06 -45.14
N LEU A 14 15.00 -44.07 -44.29
CA LEU A 14 16.37 -43.69 -44.68
C LEU A 14 17.22 -44.86 -45.22
N ALA A 15 16.68 -46.10 -45.24
CA ALA A 15 17.39 -47.27 -45.72
C ALA A 15 17.01 -47.72 -47.14
N MET A 16 16.11 -47.07 -47.84
CA MET A 16 15.71 -47.42 -49.21
C MET A 16 16.03 -46.44 -50.32
N ALA A 17 16.81 -45.37 -50.06
CA ALA A 17 17.23 -44.36 -51.03
C ALA A 17 18.74 -44.40 -51.33
N GLY A 18 19.38 -45.55 -51.15
CA GLY A 18 20.82 -45.70 -51.47
C GLY A 18 21.10 -46.92 -52.30
N LYS A 19 20.79 -46.92 -53.56
CA LYS A 19 21.48 -47.70 -54.66
C LYS A 19 20.73 -47.49 -55.99
N LEU A 20 21.41 -46.78 -56.89
CA LEU A 20 21.64 -47.12 -58.32
C LEU A 20 22.12 -45.85 -59.05
N ILE A 21 23.26 -45.86 -59.23
CA ILE A 21 24.50 -45.62 -59.93
C ILE A 21 24.25 -45.50 -61.43
N SER A 22 24.84 -44.45 -61.96
CA SER A 22 25.65 -44.30 -63.18
C SER A 22 25.09 -44.65 -64.55
N SER A 23 25.20 -43.76 -65.38
CA SER A 23 26.13 -43.54 -66.55
C SER A 23 25.41 -42.76 -67.66
N SER A 24 25.87 -41.58 -67.94
CA SER A 24 26.84 -41.16 -68.94
C SER A 24 26.44 -41.47 -70.41
N ILE A 25 26.56 -40.43 -71.24
CA ILE A 25 26.95 -40.36 -72.65
C ILE A 25 25.75 -40.53 -73.64
N VAL A 26 25.46 -39.63 -74.48
CA VAL A 26 26.18 -39.06 -75.70
C VAL A 26 25.25 -38.19 -76.50
N LEU A 27 25.69 -37.02 -76.77
CA LEU A 27 25.79 -36.26 -78.02
C LEU A 27 24.65 -36.27 -79.06
N ALA A 28 24.23 -35.00 -79.28
CA ALA A 28 24.35 -34.29 -80.60
C ALA A 28 23.63 -34.86 -81.85
N LEU A 29 22.85 -34.07 -82.48
CA LEU A 29 22.98 -33.44 -83.76
C LEU A 29 21.64 -32.84 -84.21
N LEU A 30 21.73 -31.58 -84.58
CA LEU A 30 20.91 -30.84 -85.60
C LEU A 30 20.84 -31.59 -86.92
N PRO A 31 20.12 -31.21 -87.95
CA PRO A 31 19.35 -29.94 -88.16
C PRO A 31 18.07 -30.01 -89.02
N LEU A 32 17.49 -28.85 -89.12
CA LEU A 32 16.84 -28.29 -90.32
C LEU A 32 15.85 -29.12 -91.16
N PHE A 33 14.64 -28.67 -91.27
CA PHE A 33 14.03 -28.25 -92.51
C PHE A 33 12.66 -27.54 -92.23
N CYS A 34 12.60 -26.24 -92.53
CA CYS A 34 11.79 -25.51 -93.48
C CYS A 34 10.35 -25.97 -93.64
N GLY A 35 9.48 -25.06 -93.48
CA GLY A 35 8.08 -25.16 -93.89
C GLY A 35 7.25 -23.96 -93.53
N ILE A 36 7.37 -22.89 -94.27
CA ILE A 36 6.49 -21.76 -94.44
C ILE A 36 5.02 -22.19 -94.47
N LEU A 37 4.11 -21.55 -93.72
CA LEU A 37 2.97 -20.78 -94.20
C LEU A 37 1.90 -20.57 -93.09
N LEU A 38 1.48 -19.30 -93.05
CA LEU A 38 0.23 -18.75 -92.56
C LEU A 38 0.12 -18.51 -91.03
N ALA A 39 0.36 -17.23 -90.77
CA ALA A 39 -0.21 -16.55 -89.57
C ALA A 39 -1.74 -16.59 -89.65
N PRO A 40 -2.40 -16.67 -88.48
CA PRO A 40 -3.17 -15.50 -88.07
C PRO A 40 -2.58 -14.84 -86.87
N SER A 41 -2.52 -13.56 -86.91
CA SER A 41 -2.27 -12.66 -85.83
C SER A 41 -3.12 -13.05 -84.59
N CYS A 42 -2.48 -13.72 -83.68
CA CYS A 42 -2.98 -13.75 -82.33
C CYS A 42 -2.14 -12.66 -81.61
N GLU A 43 -2.68 -11.51 -81.46
CA GLU A 43 -2.26 -10.58 -80.45
C GLU A 43 -2.28 -11.35 -79.14
N ALA A 44 -1.12 -11.84 -78.72
CA ALA A 44 -0.93 -12.22 -77.34
C ALA A 44 -1.16 -10.96 -76.54
N ALA A 45 -2.35 -10.85 -75.90
CA ALA A 45 -2.56 -9.94 -74.79
C ALA A 45 -1.44 -10.20 -73.87
N THR A 46 -0.52 -9.27 -73.70
CA THR A 46 0.46 -9.24 -72.65
C THR A 46 -0.40 -9.20 -71.40
N VAL A 47 -0.62 -10.36 -70.74
CA VAL A 47 -1.23 -10.37 -69.44
C VAL A 47 -0.38 -9.44 -68.56
N ASP A 48 -0.98 -8.33 -68.17
CA ASP A 48 -0.32 -7.37 -67.29
C ASP A 48 0.06 -8.13 -65.99
N THR A 49 1.33 -8.52 -65.94
CA THR A 49 1.87 -9.32 -64.86
C THR A 49 1.70 -8.61 -63.51
N THR A 50 1.59 -7.28 -63.54
CA THR A 50 1.42 -6.43 -62.35
C THR A 50 0.03 -6.57 -61.75
N SER A 51 -1.02 -6.53 -62.56
CA SER A 51 -2.41 -6.69 -62.10
C SER A 51 -2.62 -8.11 -61.53
N ALA A 52 -2.08 -9.14 -62.16
CA ALA A 52 -2.14 -10.51 -61.66
C ALA A 52 -1.41 -10.66 -60.34
N THR A 53 -0.24 -10.01 -60.18
CA THR A 53 0.52 -10.00 -58.93
C THR A 53 -0.23 -9.31 -57.79
N LEU A 54 -0.82 -8.13 -58.02
CA LEU A 54 -1.64 -7.42 -57.03
C LEU A 54 -2.88 -8.19 -56.64
N LEU A 55 -3.54 -8.91 -57.54
CA LEU A 55 -4.65 -9.80 -57.20
C LEU A 55 -4.22 -10.98 -56.36
N GLN A 56 -3.02 -11.50 -56.58
CA GLN A 56 -2.42 -12.53 -55.71
C GLN A 56 -2.07 -11.96 -54.33
N VAL A 57 -1.56 -10.72 -54.23
CA VAL A 57 -1.36 -10.00 -52.94
C VAL A 57 -2.69 -9.81 -52.23
N LYS A 58 -3.75 -9.37 -52.93
CA LYS A 58 -5.12 -9.24 -52.39
C LYS A 58 -5.62 -10.55 -51.80
N SER A 59 -5.33 -11.69 -52.40
CA SER A 59 -5.79 -13.01 -51.90
C SER A 59 -5.23 -13.36 -50.52
N GLY A 60 -4.11 -12.73 -50.09
CA GLY A 60 -3.54 -12.87 -48.76
C GLY A 60 -4.26 -12.04 -47.69
N PHE A 61 -5.06 -11.08 -48.09
CA PHE A 61 -5.78 -10.18 -47.19
C PHE A 61 -7.25 -10.57 -47.02
N THR A 62 -7.75 -10.38 -45.81
CA THR A 62 -9.17 -10.33 -45.49
C THR A 62 -9.57 -8.87 -45.38
N ASP A 63 -10.53 -8.46 -46.20
CA ASP A 63 -10.99 -7.09 -46.37
C ASP A 63 -12.43 -6.93 -45.87
N PRO A 64 -12.65 -6.73 -44.53
CA PRO A 64 -13.98 -6.65 -43.95
C PRO A 64 -14.75 -5.38 -44.41
N ASN A 65 -14.01 -4.35 -44.79
CA ASN A 65 -14.55 -3.05 -45.19
C ASN A 65 -14.79 -2.92 -46.72
N GLY A 66 -14.39 -3.92 -47.50
CA GLY A 66 -14.59 -3.95 -48.93
C GLY A 66 -13.75 -2.93 -49.70
N VAL A 67 -12.67 -2.43 -49.16
CA VAL A 67 -11.80 -1.39 -49.74
C VAL A 67 -11.13 -1.87 -51.03
N LEU A 68 -10.79 -3.16 -51.09
CA LEU A 68 -10.16 -3.79 -52.25
C LEU A 68 -11.19 -4.37 -53.23
N SER A 69 -12.50 -4.06 -53.07
CA SER A 69 -13.56 -4.59 -53.94
C SER A 69 -13.38 -4.15 -55.39
N GLY A 70 -12.84 -2.94 -55.63
CA GLY A 70 -12.55 -2.42 -56.98
C GLY A 70 -11.35 -3.04 -57.70
N TRP A 71 -10.56 -3.89 -57.03
CA TRP A 71 -9.44 -4.58 -57.63
C TRP A 71 -9.96 -5.77 -58.44
N SER A 72 -10.11 -5.60 -59.75
CA SER A 72 -10.58 -6.64 -60.66
C SER A 72 -9.72 -6.69 -61.92
N PRO A 73 -9.62 -7.83 -62.62
CA PRO A 73 -8.83 -7.97 -63.83
C PRO A 73 -9.28 -7.06 -65.00
N GLU A 74 -10.52 -6.58 -64.94
CA GLU A 74 -11.12 -5.75 -65.98
C GLU A 74 -10.85 -4.25 -65.80
N ALA A 75 -10.42 -3.84 -64.60
CA ALA A 75 -10.15 -2.44 -64.28
C ALA A 75 -8.65 -2.10 -64.46
N ASP A 76 -8.38 -0.88 -64.90
CA ASP A 76 -7.02 -0.36 -64.98
C ASP A 76 -6.36 -0.36 -63.56
N VAL A 77 -5.22 -1.02 -63.44
CA VAL A 77 -4.48 -1.18 -62.19
C VAL A 77 -4.16 0.17 -61.53
N CYS A 78 -3.94 1.22 -62.34
CA CYS A 78 -3.65 2.56 -61.83
C CYS A 78 -4.90 3.27 -61.27
N SER A 79 -6.10 2.72 -61.50
CA SER A 79 -7.33 3.19 -60.87
C SER A 79 -7.66 2.47 -59.57
N TRP A 80 -6.91 1.44 -59.22
CA TRP A 80 -7.16 0.64 -58.01
C TRP A 80 -6.85 1.44 -56.75
N HIS A 81 -7.76 1.31 -55.79
CA HIS A 81 -7.60 2.01 -54.52
C HIS A 81 -6.27 1.63 -53.83
N GLY A 82 -5.49 2.65 -53.44
CA GLY A 82 -4.18 2.47 -52.80
C GLY A 82 -3.03 2.18 -53.78
N VAL A 83 -3.27 2.05 -55.08
CA VAL A 83 -2.23 1.88 -56.08
C VAL A 83 -1.82 3.25 -56.67
N THR A 84 -0.53 3.49 -56.73
CA THR A 84 0.04 4.71 -57.35
C THR A 84 0.88 4.33 -58.56
N CYS A 85 0.66 5.00 -59.69
CA CYS A 85 1.40 4.78 -60.91
C CYS A 85 2.22 6.01 -61.36
N LEU A 86 3.27 5.76 -62.12
CA LEU A 86 4.03 6.80 -62.80
C LEU A 86 3.14 7.44 -63.90
N THR A 87 3.04 8.77 -63.86
CA THR A 87 2.16 9.53 -64.75
C THR A 87 2.54 9.31 -66.22
N GLY A 88 1.59 8.76 -67.00
CA GLY A 88 1.73 8.54 -68.47
C GLY A 88 2.36 7.21 -68.85
N GLU A 89 2.86 6.38 -67.96
CA GLU A 89 3.54 5.12 -68.26
C GLU A 89 2.80 3.84 -67.80
N GLY A 90 1.78 4.00 -66.89
CA GLY A 90 1.02 2.87 -66.34
C GLY A 90 1.83 1.95 -65.42
N ILE A 91 3.04 2.36 -65.06
CA ILE A 91 3.92 1.57 -64.15
C ILE A 91 3.56 1.82 -62.70
N VAL A 92 3.23 0.77 -61.95
CA VAL A 92 2.95 0.86 -60.52
C VAL A 92 4.22 1.16 -59.74
N THR A 93 4.22 2.29 -59.04
CA THR A 93 5.35 2.77 -58.21
C THR A 93 5.05 2.78 -56.74
N GLY A 94 3.77 2.68 -56.35
CA GLY A 94 3.40 2.69 -54.93
C GLY A 94 2.19 1.85 -54.61
N LEU A 95 2.19 1.31 -53.38
CA LEU A 95 1.07 0.60 -52.82
C LEU A 95 0.83 1.15 -51.41
N ASN A 96 -0.28 1.86 -51.21
CA ASN A 96 -0.68 2.38 -49.89
C ASN A 96 -2.04 1.82 -49.49
N LEU A 97 -2.01 0.89 -48.53
CA LEU A 97 -3.18 0.26 -47.91
C LEU A 97 -3.23 0.48 -46.39
N SER A 98 -2.70 1.60 -45.92
CA SER A 98 -2.62 1.87 -44.48
C SER A 98 -3.99 2.24 -43.87
N GLY A 99 -4.29 1.73 -42.68
CA GLY A 99 -5.46 2.11 -41.92
C GLY A 99 -6.81 1.57 -42.39
N TYR A 100 -6.84 0.61 -43.30
CA TYR A 100 -8.10 0.10 -43.87
C TYR A 100 -8.73 -1.07 -43.11
N GLY A 101 -8.12 -1.49 -41.98
CA GLY A 101 -8.62 -2.59 -41.14
C GLY A 101 -8.43 -3.96 -41.83
N LEU A 102 -7.47 -4.07 -42.73
CA LEU A 102 -7.11 -5.32 -43.39
C LEU A 102 -6.54 -6.31 -42.39
N SER A 103 -6.90 -7.59 -42.52
CA SER A 103 -6.29 -8.69 -41.79
C SER A 103 -5.77 -9.76 -42.75
N GLY A 104 -5.21 -10.86 -42.24
CA GLY A 104 -4.57 -11.90 -43.07
C GLY A 104 -3.05 -11.75 -43.07
N THR A 105 -2.40 -12.16 -44.18
CA THR A 105 -0.93 -12.19 -44.27
C THR A 105 -0.41 -11.45 -45.48
N ILE A 106 0.82 -10.93 -45.38
CA ILE A 106 1.51 -10.33 -46.50
C ILE A 106 1.96 -11.47 -47.44
N SER A 107 1.38 -11.50 -48.63
CA SER A 107 1.74 -12.54 -49.64
C SER A 107 3.16 -12.33 -50.16
N PRO A 108 4.02 -13.36 -50.27
CA PRO A 108 5.32 -13.30 -50.91
C PRO A 108 5.27 -12.80 -52.37
N ALA A 109 4.13 -12.97 -53.04
CA ALA A 109 3.92 -12.46 -54.39
C ALA A 109 4.13 -10.93 -54.55
N ILE A 110 4.05 -10.16 -53.45
CA ILE A 110 4.29 -8.71 -53.43
C ILE A 110 5.67 -8.36 -54.02
N ALA A 111 6.65 -9.27 -53.88
CA ALA A 111 7.99 -9.11 -54.44
C ALA A 111 8.04 -9.10 -55.97
N GLY A 112 6.97 -9.58 -56.64
CA GLY A 112 6.80 -9.48 -58.08
C GLY A 112 6.57 -8.07 -58.57
N LEU A 113 6.27 -7.12 -57.71
CA LEU A 113 6.09 -5.71 -58.04
C LEU A 113 7.45 -4.99 -58.13
N VAL A 114 8.24 -5.34 -59.10
CA VAL A 114 9.66 -4.94 -59.24
C VAL A 114 9.91 -3.43 -59.37
N SER A 115 8.92 -2.68 -59.83
CA SER A 115 9.00 -1.24 -60.06
C SER A 115 8.50 -0.42 -58.88
N VAL A 116 7.95 -1.07 -57.84
CA VAL A 116 7.39 -0.39 -56.68
C VAL A 116 8.51 0.20 -55.83
N GLU A 117 8.35 1.48 -55.55
CA GLU A 117 9.25 2.29 -54.74
C GLU A 117 8.76 2.45 -53.27
N SER A 118 7.41 2.37 -53.07
CA SER A 118 6.81 2.59 -51.76
C SER A 118 5.72 1.55 -51.46
N ILE A 119 5.84 0.92 -50.32
CA ILE A 119 4.82 0.02 -49.74
C ILE A 119 4.44 0.56 -48.35
N ASP A 120 3.16 0.87 -48.17
CA ASP A 120 2.57 1.24 -46.88
C ASP A 120 1.38 0.33 -46.58
N LEU A 121 1.59 -0.60 -45.64
CA LEU A 121 0.57 -1.51 -45.09
C LEU A 121 0.34 -1.25 -43.62
N SER A 122 0.78 -0.09 -43.09
CA SER A 122 0.73 0.24 -41.68
C SER A 122 -0.69 0.36 -41.11
N SER A 123 -0.83 0.31 -39.81
CA SER A 123 -2.10 0.54 -39.10
C SER A 123 -3.24 -0.39 -39.54
N ASN A 124 -2.95 -1.69 -39.67
CA ASN A 124 -3.90 -2.74 -40.05
C ASN A 124 -3.87 -3.86 -38.99
N SER A 125 -4.47 -4.99 -39.24
CA SER A 125 -4.46 -6.19 -38.41
C SER A 125 -3.76 -7.38 -39.08
N LEU A 126 -2.73 -7.08 -39.90
CA LEU A 126 -1.98 -8.11 -40.62
C LEU A 126 -1.19 -9.00 -39.67
N THR A 127 -1.19 -10.30 -39.95
CA THR A 127 -0.54 -11.35 -39.15
C THR A 127 0.54 -12.08 -39.96
N GLY A 128 1.21 -13.09 -39.37
CA GLY A 128 2.23 -13.86 -40.03
C GLY A 128 3.59 -13.15 -40.06
N ALA A 129 4.55 -13.74 -40.77
CA ALA A 129 5.89 -13.19 -40.90
C ALA A 129 6.02 -12.17 -42.03
N ILE A 130 7.01 -11.31 -41.91
CA ILE A 130 7.44 -10.45 -43.05
C ILE A 130 8.06 -11.36 -44.11
N PRO A 131 7.58 -11.35 -45.37
CA PRO A 131 8.13 -12.22 -46.41
C PRO A 131 9.59 -11.86 -46.74
N PRO A 132 10.54 -12.82 -46.74
CA PRO A 132 11.93 -12.58 -47.13
C PRO A 132 12.10 -12.16 -48.58
N GLU A 133 11.16 -12.51 -49.45
CA GLU A 133 11.13 -12.14 -50.84
C GLU A 133 11.11 -10.61 -51.08
N LEU A 134 10.58 -9.83 -50.09
CA LEU A 134 10.66 -8.38 -50.13
C LEU A 134 12.08 -7.85 -50.36
N GLY A 135 13.12 -8.56 -49.86
CA GLY A 135 14.53 -8.23 -50.07
C GLY A 135 14.99 -8.24 -51.53
N THR A 136 14.19 -8.78 -52.45
CA THR A 136 14.49 -8.77 -53.89
C THR A 136 14.03 -7.51 -54.62
N MET A 137 13.21 -6.67 -53.96
CA MET A 137 12.60 -5.47 -54.57
C MET A 137 13.58 -4.28 -54.64
N LYS A 138 14.49 -4.30 -55.62
CA LYS A 138 15.61 -3.35 -55.71
C LYS A 138 15.19 -1.88 -55.85
N SER A 139 13.96 -1.62 -56.36
CA SER A 139 13.41 -0.26 -56.52
C SER A 139 12.84 0.30 -55.22
N LEU A 140 12.63 -0.54 -54.21
CA LEU A 140 11.95 -0.13 -52.97
C LEU A 140 12.76 0.89 -52.18
N LYS A 141 12.10 2.03 -51.90
CA LYS A 141 12.64 3.15 -51.11
C LYS A 141 11.95 3.28 -49.74
N THR A 142 10.68 2.89 -49.67
CA THR A 142 9.86 3.03 -48.46
C THR A 142 9.13 1.73 -48.16
N LEU A 143 9.30 1.22 -46.91
CA LEU A 143 8.60 0.04 -46.40
C LEU A 143 8.01 0.35 -45.02
N LEU A 144 6.67 0.53 -44.96
CA LEU A 144 5.92 0.83 -43.75
C LEU A 144 4.97 -0.33 -43.42
N LEU A 145 5.30 -1.05 -42.37
CA LEU A 145 4.52 -2.20 -41.88
C LEU A 145 4.11 -2.02 -40.42
N HIS A 146 4.40 -0.85 -39.82
CA HIS A 146 4.18 -0.60 -38.39
C HIS A 146 2.70 -0.66 -37.99
N SER A 147 2.45 -0.91 -36.72
CA SER A 147 1.09 -1.00 -36.17
C SER A 147 0.26 -2.09 -36.82
N ASN A 148 0.74 -3.32 -36.73
CA ASN A 148 0.10 -4.56 -37.19
C ASN A 148 0.28 -5.67 -36.16
N LEU A 149 -0.07 -6.88 -36.50
CA LEU A 149 0.10 -8.09 -35.65
C LEU A 149 1.14 -9.06 -36.29
N LEU A 150 2.12 -8.51 -37.01
CA LEU A 150 3.16 -9.29 -37.67
C LEU A 150 4.05 -9.98 -36.64
N THR A 151 4.41 -11.23 -36.89
CA THR A 151 5.17 -12.13 -36.03
C THR A 151 6.43 -12.66 -36.71
N GLY A 152 7.25 -13.44 -35.98
CA GLY A 152 8.47 -13.99 -36.57
C GLY A 152 9.65 -13.03 -36.47
N ALA A 153 10.74 -13.40 -37.14
CA ALA A 153 11.96 -12.60 -37.21
C ALA A 153 11.92 -11.58 -38.36
N ILE A 154 12.74 -10.55 -38.24
CA ILE A 154 13.01 -9.63 -39.36
C ILE A 154 13.88 -10.40 -40.37
N PRO A 155 13.46 -10.52 -41.66
CA PRO A 155 14.24 -11.25 -42.64
C PRO A 155 15.57 -10.58 -42.98
N PRO A 156 16.72 -11.29 -42.89
CA PRO A 156 18.04 -10.76 -43.27
C PRO A 156 18.10 -10.36 -44.76
N GLU A 157 17.25 -10.94 -45.61
CA GLU A 157 17.14 -10.62 -47.04
C GLU A 157 16.77 -9.14 -47.29
N LEU A 158 16.15 -8.47 -46.28
CA LEU A 158 15.88 -7.03 -46.37
C LEU A 158 17.17 -6.20 -46.57
N GLY A 159 18.35 -6.71 -46.12
CA GLY A 159 19.65 -6.14 -46.43
C GLY A 159 20.00 -6.06 -47.93
N GLY A 160 19.23 -6.77 -48.79
CA GLY A 160 19.28 -6.66 -50.24
C GLY A 160 18.71 -5.37 -50.80
N LEU A 161 17.96 -4.58 -50.03
CA LEU A 161 17.26 -3.37 -50.47
C LEU A 161 18.19 -2.14 -50.47
N LYS A 162 19.10 -2.06 -51.41
CA LYS A 162 20.17 -1.02 -51.39
C LYS A 162 19.64 0.42 -51.60
N ASN A 163 18.43 0.59 -52.13
CA ASN A 163 17.77 1.88 -52.36
C ASN A 163 16.77 2.24 -51.22
N LEU A 164 16.60 1.37 -50.22
CA LEU A 164 15.68 1.58 -49.14
C LEU A 164 16.13 2.79 -48.29
N LYS A 165 15.24 3.74 -48.11
CA LYS A 165 15.43 4.96 -47.31
C LYS A 165 14.67 4.93 -45.97
N LEU A 166 13.46 4.39 -46.01
CA LEU A 166 12.56 4.41 -44.84
C LEU A 166 12.05 3.00 -44.52
N LEU A 167 12.47 2.47 -43.41
CA LEU A 167 12.02 1.19 -42.84
C LEU A 167 11.30 1.44 -41.50
N ARG A 168 9.98 1.23 -41.46
CA ARG A 168 9.19 1.26 -40.21
C ARG A 168 8.38 0.00 -40.07
N ILE A 169 8.75 -0.83 -39.11
CA ILE A 169 8.12 -2.12 -38.82
C ILE A 169 7.69 -2.24 -37.32
N GLY A 170 7.85 -1.16 -36.55
CA GLY A 170 7.52 -1.09 -35.15
C GLY A 170 6.05 -1.34 -34.81
N ASN A 171 5.74 -1.48 -33.52
CA ASN A 171 4.41 -1.80 -33.02
C ASN A 171 3.84 -3.08 -33.70
N ASN A 172 4.64 -4.14 -33.64
CA ASN A 172 4.33 -5.48 -34.07
C ASN A 172 4.95 -6.50 -33.10
N PRO A 173 4.37 -7.67 -32.86
CA PRO A 173 4.98 -8.70 -32.03
C PRO A 173 6.10 -9.48 -32.74
N LEU A 174 6.99 -8.76 -33.47
CA LEU A 174 8.17 -9.30 -34.12
C LEU A 174 9.19 -9.75 -33.07
N ARG A 175 9.90 -10.84 -33.37
CA ARG A 175 10.86 -11.48 -32.46
C ARG A 175 12.19 -11.73 -33.16
N GLY A 176 13.19 -12.20 -32.37
CA GLY A 176 14.52 -12.49 -32.89
C GLY A 176 15.43 -11.26 -32.88
N GLU A 177 16.57 -11.38 -33.49
CA GLU A 177 17.61 -10.35 -33.50
C GLU A 177 17.40 -9.36 -34.65
N ILE A 178 18.02 -8.19 -34.56
CA ILE A 178 18.11 -7.23 -35.67
C ILE A 178 19.15 -7.79 -36.66
N PRO A 179 18.77 -8.05 -37.92
CA PRO A 179 19.72 -8.65 -38.89
C PRO A 179 20.89 -7.68 -39.17
N PRO A 180 22.16 -8.14 -39.06
CA PRO A 180 23.33 -7.33 -39.41
C PRO A 180 23.34 -6.91 -40.89
N GLU A 181 22.70 -7.65 -41.76
CA GLU A 181 22.58 -7.37 -43.20
C GLU A 181 21.84 -6.05 -43.53
N LEU A 182 21.02 -5.54 -42.55
CA LEU A 182 20.41 -4.21 -42.68
C LEU A 182 21.48 -3.09 -42.81
N GLY A 183 22.68 -3.31 -42.26
CA GLY A 183 23.82 -2.41 -42.40
C GLY A 183 24.32 -2.28 -43.84
N ASP A 184 23.82 -3.11 -44.77
CA ASP A 184 24.13 -3.06 -46.17
C ASP A 184 23.18 -2.17 -46.99
N CYS A 185 22.09 -1.68 -46.40
CA CYS A 185 21.13 -0.76 -47.05
C CYS A 185 21.68 0.67 -47.02
N SER A 186 22.67 0.98 -47.86
CA SER A 186 23.48 2.20 -47.79
C SER A 186 22.69 3.54 -47.86
N GLU A 187 21.49 3.53 -48.44
CA GLU A 187 20.62 4.71 -48.57
C GLU A 187 19.65 4.88 -47.40
N LEU A 188 19.70 4.03 -46.41
CA LEU A 188 18.77 4.05 -45.28
C LEU A 188 18.91 5.33 -44.46
N GLU A 189 17.82 6.08 -44.38
CA GLU A 189 17.69 7.34 -43.65
C GLU A 189 16.97 7.13 -42.29
N THR A 190 15.98 6.21 -42.26
CA THR A 190 15.19 5.94 -41.03
C THR A 190 15.00 4.46 -40.78
N ILE A 191 15.28 4.04 -39.57
CA ILE A 191 14.96 2.73 -39.01
C ILE A 191 14.02 2.92 -37.80
N GLY A 192 12.79 2.38 -37.90
CA GLY A 192 11.79 2.39 -36.83
C GLY A 192 11.31 0.99 -36.51
N MET A 193 11.80 0.43 -35.40
CA MET A 193 11.51 -0.91 -34.91
C MET A 193 11.07 -0.89 -33.42
N ALA A 194 10.52 0.24 -32.99
CA ALA A 194 10.05 0.38 -31.61
C ALA A 194 8.80 -0.48 -31.37
N TYR A 195 8.56 -0.85 -30.09
CA TYR A 195 7.40 -1.62 -29.66
C TYR A 195 7.28 -2.99 -30.35
N CYS A 196 8.39 -3.73 -30.37
CA CYS A 196 8.45 -5.11 -30.82
C CYS A 196 8.89 -6.03 -29.65
N GLN A 197 9.25 -7.25 -29.94
CA GLN A 197 9.81 -8.22 -28.99
C GLN A 197 11.21 -8.66 -29.43
N LEU A 198 11.99 -7.74 -30.00
CA LEU A 198 13.33 -8.00 -30.51
C LEU A 198 14.29 -8.28 -29.35
N ILE A 199 15.21 -9.20 -29.58
CA ILE A 199 16.24 -9.66 -28.64
C ILE A 199 17.65 -9.47 -29.23
N GLY A 200 18.70 -9.82 -28.47
CA GLY A 200 20.09 -9.75 -28.91
C GLY A 200 20.63 -8.33 -28.93
N ALA A 201 21.79 -8.14 -29.51
CA ALA A 201 22.48 -6.86 -29.54
C ALA A 201 22.13 -6.02 -30.76
N ILE A 202 22.37 -4.70 -30.68
CA ILE A 202 22.33 -3.81 -31.84
C ILE A 202 23.55 -4.15 -32.72
N PRO A 203 23.36 -4.57 -33.99
CA PRO A 203 24.46 -4.97 -34.85
C PRO A 203 25.40 -3.80 -35.12
N HIS A 204 26.73 -4.04 -35.00
CA HIS A 204 27.73 -3.00 -35.30
C HIS A 204 27.72 -2.56 -36.77
N GLN A 205 27.17 -3.35 -37.68
CA GLN A 205 27.01 -3.04 -39.12
C GLN A 205 26.05 -1.86 -39.36
N ILE A 206 25.16 -1.54 -38.40
CA ILE A 206 24.33 -0.31 -38.48
C ILE A 206 25.21 0.92 -38.63
N GLY A 207 26.46 0.93 -38.08
CA GLY A 207 27.45 2.00 -38.27
C GLY A 207 27.91 2.22 -39.71
N ASN A 208 27.57 1.34 -40.66
CA ASN A 208 27.86 1.50 -42.08
C ASN A 208 26.88 2.47 -42.78
N LEU A 209 25.72 2.73 -42.16
CA LEU A 209 24.60 3.51 -42.72
C LEU A 209 24.90 5.02 -42.63
N LYS A 210 25.65 5.57 -43.59
CA LYS A 210 26.10 6.97 -43.59
C LYS A 210 24.94 7.98 -43.81
N GLN A 211 23.82 7.55 -44.37
CA GLN A 211 22.65 8.39 -44.59
C GLN A 211 21.64 8.34 -43.44
N LEU A 212 21.89 7.47 -42.42
CA LEU A 212 20.95 7.28 -41.34
C LEU A 212 20.79 8.55 -40.50
N GLN A 213 19.55 9.01 -40.39
CA GLN A 213 19.10 10.19 -39.67
C GLN A 213 18.32 9.83 -38.41
N GLN A 214 17.58 8.71 -38.42
CA GLN A 214 16.78 8.26 -37.30
C GLN A 214 16.94 6.76 -37.06
N LEU A 215 17.31 6.39 -35.81
CA LEU A 215 17.31 5.02 -35.31
C LEU A 215 16.40 4.97 -34.06
N ALA A 216 15.24 4.30 -34.16
CA ALA A 216 14.28 4.16 -33.10
C ALA A 216 14.02 2.66 -32.84
N LEU A 217 14.50 2.18 -31.68
CA LEU A 217 14.46 0.77 -31.25
C LEU A 217 13.79 0.63 -29.87
N ASP A 218 13.04 1.64 -29.45
CA ASP A 218 12.43 1.71 -28.13
C ASP A 218 11.52 0.52 -27.86
N ASN A 219 11.36 0.18 -26.56
CA ASN A 219 10.39 -0.81 -26.09
C ASN A 219 10.56 -2.18 -26.76
N ASN A 220 11.75 -2.75 -26.59
CA ASN A 220 12.14 -4.10 -27.01
C ASN A 220 12.81 -4.86 -25.84
N THR A 221 13.46 -5.95 -26.10
CA THR A 221 14.25 -6.70 -25.11
C THR A 221 15.71 -6.88 -25.57
N LEU A 222 16.24 -5.87 -26.25
CA LEU A 222 17.61 -5.82 -26.73
C LEU A 222 18.60 -5.85 -25.55
N THR A 223 19.75 -6.50 -25.76
CA THR A 223 20.82 -6.69 -24.77
C THR A 223 22.18 -6.27 -25.33
N GLY A 224 23.22 -6.26 -24.49
CA GLY A 224 24.55 -5.80 -24.88
C GLY A 224 24.68 -4.29 -24.99
N GLY A 225 25.83 -3.79 -25.32
CA GLY A 225 26.12 -2.35 -25.35
C GLY A 225 25.78 -1.64 -26.65
N LEU A 226 25.87 -0.31 -26.64
CA LEU A 226 25.85 0.50 -27.85
C LEU A 226 27.12 0.22 -28.65
N PRO A 227 27.03 -0.16 -29.95
CA PRO A 227 28.22 -0.38 -30.76
C PRO A 227 29.00 0.92 -31.02
N GLU A 228 30.32 0.90 -30.78
CA GLU A 228 31.20 2.05 -31.07
C GLU A 228 31.12 2.51 -32.55
N GLN A 229 30.82 1.58 -33.48
CA GLN A 229 30.67 1.83 -34.88
C GLN A 229 29.48 2.75 -35.25
N LEU A 230 28.51 2.92 -34.30
CA LEU A 230 27.43 3.90 -34.50
C LEU A 230 27.95 5.31 -34.78
N ALA A 231 29.16 5.67 -34.27
CA ALA A 231 29.82 6.93 -34.64
C ALA A 231 30.01 7.12 -36.14
N GLY A 232 29.97 6.02 -36.93
CA GLY A 232 29.97 6.07 -38.39
C GLY A 232 28.74 6.69 -39.00
N CYS A 233 27.59 6.79 -38.29
CA CYS A 233 26.36 7.39 -38.78
C CYS A 233 26.36 8.91 -38.58
N ALA A 234 27.27 9.62 -39.27
CA ALA A 234 27.50 11.07 -39.06
C ALA A 234 26.27 11.96 -39.26
N ASN A 235 25.26 11.50 -39.99
CA ASN A 235 24.01 12.22 -40.26
C ASN A 235 22.91 11.91 -39.23
N LEU A 236 23.17 11.06 -38.24
CA LEU A 236 22.20 10.64 -37.23
C LEU A 236 21.75 11.84 -36.38
N ARG A 237 20.43 12.10 -36.40
CA ARG A 237 19.77 13.18 -35.66
C ARG A 237 19.01 12.67 -34.46
N VAL A 238 18.44 11.48 -34.56
CA VAL A 238 17.65 10.85 -33.49
C VAL A 238 18.18 9.45 -33.23
N LEU A 239 18.67 9.22 -32.02
CA LEU A 239 18.99 7.90 -31.49
C LEU A 239 18.11 7.64 -30.28
N SER A 240 17.18 6.68 -30.42
CA SER A 240 16.30 6.27 -29.31
C SER A 240 16.32 4.75 -29.19
N VAL A 241 16.75 4.28 -28.02
CA VAL A 241 16.83 2.86 -27.66
C VAL A 241 16.24 2.63 -26.26
N ALA A 242 15.32 3.51 -25.83
CA ALA A 242 14.74 3.45 -24.50
C ALA A 242 13.95 2.15 -24.25
N ASP A 243 13.72 1.83 -22.99
CA ASP A 243 12.90 0.68 -22.58
C ASP A 243 13.41 -0.65 -23.18
N ASN A 244 14.69 -0.95 -22.94
CA ASN A 244 15.36 -2.17 -23.34
C ASN A 244 16.15 -2.79 -22.17
N LYS A 245 17.00 -3.76 -22.47
CA LYS A 245 17.93 -4.40 -21.48
C LYS A 245 19.39 -4.17 -21.88
N LEU A 246 19.66 -3.07 -22.61
CA LEU A 246 21.02 -2.72 -23.03
C LEU A 246 21.90 -2.47 -21.80
N ASP A 247 23.13 -2.95 -21.85
CA ASP A 247 24.08 -2.88 -20.74
C ASP A 247 25.46 -2.33 -21.17
N GLY A 248 26.46 -2.46 -20.30
CA GLY A 248 27.79 -1.92 -20.55
C GLY A 248 27.87 -0.42 -20.34
N VAL A 249 28.88 0.21 -20.91
CA VAL A 249 29.13 1.65 -20.81
C VAL A 249 28.59 2.38 -22.04
N ILE A 250 28.23 3.66 -21.87
CA ILE A 250 28.00 4.54 -23.02
C ILE A 250 29.37 4.82 -23.65
N PRO A 251 29.60 4.43 -24.91
CA PRO A 251 30.93 4.56 -25.51
C PRO A 251 31.27 6.02 -25.81
N SER A 252 32.53 6.42 -25.56
CA SER A 252 33.02 7.78 -25.86
C SER A 252 32.87 8.17 -27.34
N SER A 253 32.87 7.18 -28.23
CA SER A 253 32.63 7.37 -29.67
C SER A 253 31.27 8.00 -29.98
N ILE A 254 30.29 8.02 -29.03
CA ILE A 254 29.02 8.70 -29.19
C ILE A 254 29.17 10.18 -29.53
N GLY A 255 30.26 10.82 -28.99
CA GLY A 255 30.62 12.21 -29.32
C GLY A 255 30.96 12.47 -30.79
N GLY A 256 31.14 11.43 -31.60
CA GLY A 256 31.31 11.51 -33.03
C GLY A 256 30.02 11.77 -33.86
N LEU A 257 28.85 11.63 -33.22
CA LEU A 257 27.54 11.86 -33.86
C LEU A 257 27.19 13.36 -33.94
N SER A 258 27.99 14.14 -34.66
CA SER A 258 27.92 15.60 -34.66
C SER A 258 26.58 16.21 -35.09
N SER A 259 25.73 15.46 -35.82
CA SER A 259 24.39 15.89 -36.25
C SER A 259 23.28 15.55 -35.22
N LEU A 260 23.61 14.89 -34.09
CA LEU A 260 22.62 14.38 -33.17
C LEU A 260 21.86 15.51 -32.45
N GLN A 261 20.55 15.42 -32.48
CA GLN A 261 19.61 16.36 -31.89
C GLN A 261 18.87 15.74 -30.67
N SER A 262 18.64 14.44 -30.73
CA SER A 262 17.96 13.69 -29.66
C SER A 262 18.71 12.41 -29.34
N LEU A 263 19.09 12.25 -28.08
CA LEU A 263 19.68 11.03 -27.53
C LEU A 263 18.78 10.52 -26.42
N ASN A 264 18.14 9.37 -26.62
CA ASN A 264 17.29 8.71 -25.64
C ASN A 264 17.78 7.29 -25.37
N LEU A 265 18.38 7.08 -24.19
CA LEU A 265 18.86 5.79 -23.70
C LEU A 265 18.10 5.33 -22.45
N ALA A 266 16.93 5.92 -22.17
CA ALA A 266 16.21 5.72 -20.92
C ALA A 266 15.84 4.27 -20.66
N ASN A 267 15.69 3.91 -19.37
CA ASN A 267 15.21 2.60 -18.91
C ASN A 267 15.98 1.42 -19.52
N ASN A 268 17.28 1.42 -19.30
CA ASN A 268 18.20 0.37 -19.69
C ASN A 268 19.08 -0.06 -18.50
N GLN A 269 20.20 -0.73 -18.75
CA GLN A 269 21.14 -1.17 -17.73
C GLN A 269 22.55 -0.58 -17.97
N PHE A 270 22.64 0.55 -18.67
CA PHE A 270 23.92 1.22 -18.89
C PHE A 270 24.57 1.58 -17.58
N SER A 271 25.88 1.36 -17.49
CA SER A 271 26.70 1.56 -16.30
C SER A 271 27.95 2.39 -16.60
N GLY A 272 28.77 2.64 -15.58
CA GLY A 272 29.94 3.50 -15.72
C GLY A 272 29.58 4.97 -15.75
N VAL A 273 30.49 5.82 -16.19
CA VAL A 273 30.32 7.27 -16.20
C VAL A 273 29.65 7.78 -17.47
N ILE A 274 29.01 8.94 -17.39
CA ILE A 274 28.58 9.68 -18.58
C ILE A 274 29.85 10.17 -19.30
N PRO A 275 30.10 9.76 -20.55
CA PRO A 275 31.35 10.15 -21.24
C PRO A 275 31.37 11.65 -21.52
N PRO A 276 32.46 12.38 -21.18
CA PRO A 276 32.58 13.81 -21.46
C PRO A 276 32.42 14.17 -22.92
N GLU A 277 32.69 13.25 -23.81
CA GLU A 277 32.54 13.41 -25.27
C GLU A 277 31.10 13.69 -25.72
N ILE A 278 30.09 13.43 -24.88
CA ILE A 278 28.69 13.88 -25.12
C ILE A 278 28.66 15.40 -25.34
N GLY A 279 29.55 16.16 -24.66
CA GLY A 279 29.71 17.60 -24.87
C GLY A 279 30.10 18.03 -26.28
N ASN A 280 30.50 17.13 -27.16
CA ASN A 280 30.79 17.41 -28.57
C ASN A 280 29.54 17.43 -29.48
N LEU A 281 28.38 17.00 -28.96
CA LEU A 281 27.11 16.94 -29.70
C LEU A 281 26.44 18.31 -29.76
N SER A 282 27.07 19.28 -30.41
CA SER A 282 26.66 20.70 -30.37
C SER A 282 25.23 20.98 -30.86
N GLY A 283 24.61 20.06 -31.61
CA GLY A 283 23.22 20.15 -32.08
C GLY A 283 22.21 19.51 -31.09
N LEU A 284 22.66 18.93 -29.98
CA LEU A 284 21.78 18.18 -29.07
C LEU A 284 20.78 19.12 -28.38
N THR A 285 19.50 18.77 -28.48
CA THR A 285 18.37 19.49 -27.84
C THR A 285 17.71 18.66 -26.75
N TYR A 286 17.82 17.35 -26.83
CA TYR A 286 17.18 16.40 -25.93
C TYR A 286 18.18 15.30 -25.52
N LEU A 287 18.44 15.21 -24.22
CA LEU A 287 19.27 14.18 -23.59
C LEU A 287 18.44 13.47 -22.53
N ASN A 288 18.19 12.17 -22.71
CA ASN A 288 17.49 11.35 -21.74
C ASN A 288 18.27 10.06 -21.44
N LEU A 289 18.77 9.95 -20.22
CA LEU A 289 19.49 8.80 -19.67
C LEU A 289 18.77 8.20 -18.45
N LEU A 290 17.50 8.57 -18.22
CA LEU A 290 16.65 8.13 -17.12
C LEU A 290 16.71 6.61 -16.91
N GLY A 291 16.75 6.17 -15.66
CA GLY A 291 16.53 4.76 -15.30
C GLY A 291 17.62 3.82 -15.80
N ASN A 292 18.88 4.14 -15.50
CA ASN A 292 20.05 3.34 -15.81
C ASN A 292 20.86 3.03 -14.52
N ARG A 293 22.09 2.56 -14.67
CA ARG A 293 23.03 2.28 -13.58
C ARG A 293 24.29 3.15 -13.70
N LEU A 294 24.15 4.36 -14.24
CA LEU A 294 25.26 5.28 -14.44
C LEU A 294 25.81 5.76 -13.11
N THR A 295 27.12 5.95 -13.03
CA THR A 295 27.88 6.31 -11.83
C THR A 295 28.81 7.49 -12.07
N GLY A 296 29.44 8.00 -11.02
CA GLY A 296 30.35 9.14 -11.10
C GLY A 296 29.63 10.47 -11.26
N GLY A 297 30.37 11.53 -11.49
CA GLY A 297 29.83 12.88 -11.59
C GLY A 297 29.19 13.20 -12.94
N ILE A 298 28.41 14.27 -12.97
CA ILE A 298 27.89 14.85 -14.20
C ILE A 298 29.04 15.60 -14.89
N PRO A 299 29.40 15.31 -16.17
CA PRO A 299 30.54 15.96 -16.82
C PRO A 299 30.25 17.44 -17.13
N GLU A 300 31.22 18.31 -16.80
CA GLU A 300 31.11 19.76 -17.08
C GLU A 300 31.04 20.10 -18.57
N GLU A 301 31.45 19.18 -19.45
CA GLU A 301 31.36 19.29 -20.88
C GLU A 301 29.93 19.41 -21.41
N LEU A 302 28.95 18.97 -20.65
CA LEU A 302 27.51 19.17 -21.00
C LEU A 302 27.19 20.66 -21.17
N ASN A 303 27.90 21.57 -20.49
CA ASN A 303 27.70 23.00 -20.63
C ASN A 303 28.05 23.55 -22.04
N ARG A 304 28.74 22.76 -22.87
CA ARG A 304 29.05 23.15 -24.27
C ARG A 304 27.80 23.02 -25.18
N LEU A 305 26.75 22.33 -24.72
CA LEU A 305 25.54 22.00 -25.48
C LEU A 305 24.51 23.14 -25.45
N SER A 306 24.82 24.25 -26.05
CA SER A 306 24.02 25.48 -26.00
C SER A 306 22.58 25.36 -26.57
N GLN A 307 22.30 24.32 -27.35
CA GLN A 307 20.96 24.03 -27.91
C GLN A 307 20.12 23.14 -26.98
N LEU A 308 20.66 22.62 -25.90
CA LEU A 308 20.02 21.66 -25.02
C LEU A 308 18.79 22.28 -24.35
N GLN A 309 17.65 21.62 -24.47
CA GLN A 309 16.36 22.03 -23.90
C GLN A 309 15.90 21.12 -22.77
N VAL A 310 16.18 19.84 -22.86
CA VAL A 310 15.78 18.81 -21.90
C VAL A 310 16.99 17.96 -21.52
N VAL A 311 17.24 17.88 -20.23
CA VAL A 311 18.19 16.93 -19.64
C VAL A 311 17.46 16.10 -18.61
N ASP A 312 17.40 14.79 -18.83
CA ASP A 312 16.88 13.85 -17.85
C ASP A 312 17.94 12.77 -17.56
N LEU A 313 18.52 12.85 -16.37
CA LEU A 313 19.52 11.90 -15.84
C LEU A 313 18.95 11.15 -14.62
N SER A 314 17.66 11.24 -14.36
CA SER A 314 17.04 10.69 -13.16
C SER A 314 17.15 9.17 -13.05
N LYS A 315 16.97 8.64 -11.84
CA LYS A 315 17.00 7.19 -11.56
C LYS A 315 18.31 6.53 -12.02
N ASN A 316 19.42 7.06 -11.52
CA ASN A 316 20.77 6.53 -11.76
C ASN A 316 21.54 6.43 -10.43
N ASN A 317 22.84 6.15 -10.49
CA ASN A 317 23.77 6.16 -9.35
C ASN A 317 24.81 7.29 -9.49
N LEU A 318 24.40 8.43 -10.07
CA LEU A 318 25.28 9.59 -10.23
C LEU A 318 25.58 10.20 -8.87
N SER A 319 26.84 10.63 -8.67
CA SER A 319 27.35 11.15 -7.39
C SER A 319 28.15 12.44 -7.60
N GLY A 320 28.57 13.06 -6.49
CA GLY A 320 29.25 14.34 -6.52
C GLY A 320 28.31 15.53 -6.67
N GLU A 321 28.87 16.70 -6.88
CA GLU A 321 28.11 17.94 -6.86
C GLU A 321 27.40 18.26 -8.17
N ILE A 322 26.24 18.92 -8.10
CA ILE A 322 25.51 19.42 -9.27
C ILE A 322 26.12 20.72 -9.84
N SER A 323 27.14 21.25 -9.19
CA SER A 323 27.91 22.45 -9.64
C SER A 323 28.45 22.34 -11.06
N ALA A 324 28.59 21.11 -11.59
CA ALA A 324 29.00 20.85 -12.96
C ALA A 324 28.01 21.35 -14.01
N ILE A 325 26.70 21.52 -13.66
CA ILE A 325 25.70 22.04 -14.60
C ILE A 325 25.45 23.53 -14.34
N SER A 326 25.56 24.33 -15.42
CA SER A 326 25.24 25.76 -15.38
C SER A 326 24.15 26.10 -16.41
N ALA A 327 22.92 26.30 -15.94
CA ALA A 327 21.85 26.75 -16.83
C ALA A 327 22.10 28.12 -17.45
N SER A 328 23.05 28.89 -16.91
CA SER A 328 23.53 30.15 -17.52
C SER A 328 24.31 29.95 -18.81
N GLN A 329 24.98 28.81 -18.96
CA GLN A 329 25.66 28.40 -20.20
C GLN A 329 24.68 27.69 -21.14
N LEU A 330 23.78 26.92 -20.60
CA LEU A 330 22.72 26.18 -21.31
C LEU A 330 21.48 27.08 -21.52
N LYS A 331 21.61 28.13 -22.31
CA LYS A 331 20.61 29.21 -22.49
C LYS A 331 19.24 28.78 -22.97
N ASN A 332 19.12 27.60 -23.55
CA ASN A 332 17.84 27.04 -24.04
C ASN A 332 17.25 25.97 -23.11
N LEU A 333 17.93 25.66 -21.99
CA LEU A 333 17.51 24.60 -21.07
C LEU A 333 16.20 24.97 -20.37
N LYS A 334 15.19 24.10 -20.54
CA LYS A 334 13.85 24.24 -19.96
C LYS A 334 13.56 23.22 -18.87
N TYR A 335 14.09 22.01 -19.04
CA TYR A 335 13.88 20.90 -18.14
C TYR A 335 15.21 20.34 -17.68
N LEU A 336 15.46 20.38 -16.38
CA LEU A 336 16.57 19.73 -15.74
C LEU A 336 16.03 18.73 -14.71
N VAL A 337 16.20 17.42 -14.99
CA VAL A 337 15.71 16.33 -14.16
C VAL A 337 16.88 15.48 -13.71
N LEU A 338 17.21 15.54 -12.42
CA LEU A 338 18.31 14.81 -11.78
C LEU A 338 17.81 13.95 -10.62
N SER A 339 16.51 13.76 -10.49
CA SER A 339 15.89 13.06 -9.35
C SER A 339 16.36 11.61 -9.21
N GLU A 340 16.32 11.10 -7.98
CA GLU A 340 16.67 9.71 -7.65
C GLU A 340 18.08 9.34 -8.11
N ASN A 341 19.08 10.05 -7.53
CA ASN A 341 20.51 9.82 -7.69
C ASN A 341 21.20 9.88 -6.33
N LEU A 342 22.53 9.96 -6.30
CA LEU A 342 23.38 10.11 -5.11
C LEU A 342 24.14 11.45 -5.14
N LEU A 343 23.52 12.48 -5.73
CA LEU A 343 24.16 13.81 -5.85
C LEU A 343 24.21 14.48 -4.48
N GLU A 344 25.32 15.12 -4.18
CA GLU A 344 25.63 15.76 -2.90
C GLU A 344 26.00 17.24 -3.05
N GLY A 345 26.35 17.90 -1.95
CA GLY A 345 26.67 19.32 -1.94
C GLY A 345 25.47 20.23 -1.89
N THR A 346 25.56 21.42 -2.45
CA THR A 346 24.50 22.43 -2.40
C THR A 346 23.99 22.76 -3.79
N ILE A 347 22.80 23.35 -3.86
CA ILE A 347 22.28 23.92 -5.11
C ILE A 347 23.17 25.13 -5.44
N PRO A 348 23.84 25.14 -6.62
CA PRO A 348 24.83 26.16 -6.92
C PRO A 348 24.19 27.54 -7.21
N GLU A 349 24.76 28.62 -6.63
CA GLU A 349 24.27 29.98 -6.87
C GLU A 349 24.35 30.39 -8.36
N GLY A 350 25.26 29.78 -9.11
CA GLY A 350 25.42 29.98 -10.55
C GLY A 350 24.45 29.25 -11.44
N LEU A 351 23.52 28.46 -10.88
CA LEU A 351 22.60 27.64 -11.68
C LEU A 351 21.85 28.44 -12.75
N CYS A 352 21.33 29.62 -12.37
CA CYS A 352 20.56 30.48 -13.29
C CYS A 352 21.22 31.88 -13.50
N ASN A 353 22.22 32.23 -12.71
CA ASN A 353 22.93 33.51 -12.83
C ASN A 353 24.01 33.44 -13.90
N GLY A 354 23.77 33.95 -15.11
CA GLY A 354 24.87 34.29 -16.04
C GLY A 354 25.72 35.45 -15.50
N ASP A 355 26.99 35.41 -15.74
CA ASP A 355 28.04 36.49 -15.65
C ASP A 355 27.95 37.57 -14.54
N GLY A 356 27.20 37.37 -13.46
CA GLY A 356 27.19 38.24 -12.27
C GLY A 356 26.51 39.60 -12.44
N ASN A 357 25.96 39.95 -13.59
CA ASN A 357 25.35 41.25 -13.88
C ASN A 357 23.81 41.28 -13.70
N GLY A 358 23.18 40.26 -13.14
CA GLY A 358 21.75 40.25 -12.79
C GLY A 358 20.77 40.16 -13.99
N ASN A 359 21.25 40.06 -15.22
CA ASN A 359 20.48 39.95 -16.44
C ASN A 359 20.44 38.51 -17.00
N GLY A 360 20.66 37.51 -16.17
CA GLY A 360 20.59 36.12 -16.55
C GLY A 360 19.16 35.74 -16.96
N ASN A 361 18.88 35.71 -18.25
CA ASN A 361 17.63 35.24 -18.82
C ASN A 361 17.69 33.72 -18.86
N SER A 362 17.53 33.07 -17.70
CA SER A 362 17.41 31.60 -17.61
C SER A 362 16.12 31.20 -18.26
N SER A 363 16.17 30.26 -19.19
CA SER A 363 15.00 29.64 -19.79
C SER A 363 14.48 28.47 -18.99
N LEU A 364 15.10 28.14 -17.83
CA LEU A 364 14.76 27.00 -16.99
C LEU A 364 13.35 27.16 -16.41
N GLU A 365 12.46 26.28 -16.83
CA GLU A 365 11.07 26.28 -16.42
C GLU A 365 10.79 25.19 -15.37
N ASN A 366 11.51 24.08 -15.41
CA ASN A 366 11.26 22.90 -14.58
C ASN A 366 12.59 22.35 -14.04
N LEU A 367 12.66 22.24 -12.73
CA LEU A 367 13.81 21.73 -11.98
C LEU A 367 13.35 20.60 -11.05
N PHE A 368 13.85 19.39 -11.28
CA PHE A 368 13.56 18.20 -10.49
C PHE A 368 14.86 17.60 -9.96
N LEU A 369 15.09 17.73 -8.66
CA LEU A 369 16.27 17.26 -7.92
C LEU A 369 15.89 16.28 -6.81
N ALA A 370 14.65 15.79 -6.78
CA ALA A 370 14.14 14.99 -5.70
C ALA A 370 14.92 13.68 -5.49
N GLY A 371 15.05 13.23 -4.24
CA GLY A 371 15.68 11.93 -3.94
C GLY A 371 17.18 11.92 -4.22
N ASN A 372 17.89 12.88 -3.64
CA ASN A 372 19.35 12.98 -3.64
C ASN A 372 19.86 13.25 -2.20
N ASP A 373 21.13 13.58 -2.04
CA ASP A 373 21.75 13.94 -0.74
C ASP A 373 22.18 15.41 -0.70
N LEU A 374 21.38 16.29 -1.31
CA LEU A 374 21.65 17.72 -1.41
C LEU A 374 21.39 18.40 -0.07
N GLY A 375 22.32 19.28 0.35
CA GLY A 375 22.22 20.11 1.54
C GLY A 375 22.15 21.60 1.26
N GLY A 376 22.20 22.41 2.32
CA GLY A 376 22.17 23.88 2.23
C GLY A 376 20.77 24.43 1.98
N SER A 377 20.69 25.70 1.52
CA SER A 377 19.41 26.41 1.32
C SER A 377 18.97 26.40 -0.14
N ILE A 378 17.71 26.84 -0.38
CA ILE A 378 17.14 27.01 -1.73
C ILE A 378 17.33 28.44 -2.27
N ASP A 379 18.09 29.31 -1.61
CA ASP A 379 18.27 30.71 -2.00
C ASP A 379 18.80 30.88 -3.43
N ALA A 380 19.64 29.96 -3.86
CA ALA A 380 20.17 29.93 -5.23
C ALA A 380 19.06 29.89 -6.31
N LEU A 381 17.93 29.27 -6.02
CA LEU A 381 16.80 29.15 -6.95
C LEU A 381 16.06 30.45 -7.19
N LEU A 382 16.19 31.42 -6.29
CA LEU A 382 15.52 32.73 -6.40
C LEU A 382 16.00 33.57 -7.60
N SER A 383 17.09 33.15 -8.22
CA SER A 383 17.62 33.76 -9.46
C SER A 383 16.95 33.18 -10.72
N CYS A 384 16.27 32.06 -10.61
CA CYS A 384 15.68 31.29 -11.71
C CYS A 384 14.23 31.77 -11.98
N THR A 385 14.02 33.03 -12.36
CA THR A 385 12.70 33.70 -12.41
C THR A 385 11.71 33.09 -13.42
N SER A 386 12.14 32.19 -14.33
CA SER A 386 11.29 31.50 -15.30
C SER A 386 10.72 30.18 -14.76
N LEU A 387 11.11 29.74 -13.57
CA LEU A 387 10.65 28.47 -12.99
C LEU A 387 9.14 28.43 -12.83
N LYS A 388 8.60 27.30 -13.25
CA LYS A 388 7.18 26.90 -13.11
C LYS A 388 7.03 25.72 -12.15
N SER A 389 8.00 24.83 -12.14
CA SER A 389 8.00 23.66 -11.23
C SER A 389 9.36 23.50 -10.58
N ILE A 390 9.32 23.36 -9.25
CA ILE A 390 10.47 23.03 -8.40
C ILE A 390 10.08 21.78 -7.61
N ASP A 391 10.88 20.74 -7.74
CA ASP A 391 10.85 19.58 -6.87
C ASP A 391 12.25 19.26 -6.37
N VAL A 392 12.49 19.58 -5.11
CA VAL A 392 13.73 19.29 -4.39
C VAL A 392 13.47 18.41 -3.17
N SER A 393 12.35 17.70 -3.20
CA SER A 393 11.92 16.81 -2.13
C SER A 393 12.89 15.65 -1.87
N ASN A 394 12.79 15.02 -0.70
CA ASN A 394 13.63 13.87 -0.34
C ASN A 394 15.14 14.17 -0.48
N ASN A 395 15.59 15.22 0.21
CA ASN A 395 16.99 15.65 0.28
C ASN A 395 17.36 15.98 1.74
N SER A 396 18.54 16.53 1.95
CA SER A 396 19.04 17.02 3.25
C SER A 396 19.07 18.56 3.31
N LEU A 397 18.18 19.24 2.56
CA LEU A 397 18.13 20.69 2.49
C LEU A 397 17.69 21.30 3.83
N THR A 398 18.26 22.44 4.18
CA THR A 398 18.09 23.13 5.46
C THR A 398 17.78 24.61 5.28
N GLY A 399 17.61 25.34 6.40
CA GLY A 399 17.32 26.76 6.40
C GLY A 399 15.82 27.05 6.37
N GLU A 400 15.46 28.28 6.06
CA GLU A 400 14.07 28.73 6.00
C GLU A 400 13.59 28.80 4.55
N ILE A 401 12.26 28.79 4.35
CA ILE A 401 11.68 29.17 3.06
C ILE A 401 11.83 30.68 2.93
N PRO A 402 12.65 31.18 1.98
CA PRO A 402 13.00 32.60 1.95
C PRO A 402 11.80 33.47 1.56
N PRO A 403 11.59 34.63 2.23
CA PRO A 403 10.55 35.58 1.85
C PRO A 403 10.63 36.04 0.38
N ALA A 404 11.84 36.04 -0.20
CA ALA A 404 12.07 36.36 -1.61
C ALA A 404 11.57 35.29 -2.59
N ILE A 405 10.87 34.24 -2.12
CA ILE A 405 10.24 33.21 -2.98
C ILE A 405 9.27 33.83 -4.01
N ASP A 406 8.69 34.98 -3.71
CA ASP A 406 7.82 35.71 -4.62
C ASP A 406 8.52 36.30 -5.86
N ARG A 407 9.86 36.19 -5.95
CA ARG A 407 10.62 36.43 -7.20
C ARG A 407 10.34 35.39 -8.27
N LEU A 408 9.63 34.32 -7.95
CA LEU A 408 9.26 33.23 -8.86
C LEU A 408 7.78 33.27 -9.23
N PRO A 409 7.27 34.36 -9.88
CA PRO A 409 5.83 34.58 -10.09
C PRO A 409 5.18 33.58 -11.04
N GLY A 410 6.00 32.83 -11.81
CA GLY A 410 5.57 31.78 -12.75
C GLY A 410 5.30 30.45 -12.08
N LEU A 411 5.61 30.31 -10.78
CA LEU A 411 5.61 29.02 -10.11
C LEU A 411 4.20 28.43 -10.02
N VAL A 412 4.09 27.18 -10.45
CA VAL A 412 2.86 26.36 -10.44
C VAL A 412 2.98 25.25 -9.40
N ASN A 413 4.15 24.61 -9.31
CA ASN A 413 4.41 23.52 -8.38
C ASN A 413 5.65 23.83 -7.54
N LEU A 414 5.48 23.73 -6.20
CA LEU A 414 6.57 23.84 -5.23
C LEU A 414 6.54 22.64 -4.30
N ALA A 415 7.49 21.72 -4.49
CA ALA A 415 7.68 20.53 -3.67
C ALA A 415 9.01 20.60 -2.93
N LEU A 416 8.96 20.76 -1.60
CA LEU A 416 10.09 20.85 -0.68
C LEU A 416 10.05 19.77 0.40
N HIS A 417 9.12 18.83 0.33
CA HIS A 417 8.84 17.83 1.35
C HIS A 417 10.00 16.87 1.61
N ASN A 418 10.00 16.22 2.78
CA ASN A 418 11.07 15.31 3.20
C ASN A 418 12.46 15.98 3.12
N ASN A 419 12.62 17.07 3.87
CA ASN A 419 13.87 17.80 4.02
C ASN A 419 14.03 18.25 5.50
N SER A 420 14.93 19.18 5.77
CA SER A 420 15.14 19.75 7.09
C SER A 420 14.89 21.27 7.10
N PHE A 421 13.92 21.76 6.32
CA PHE A 421 13.51 23.15 6.36
C PHE A 421 12.91 23.50 7.72
N ALA A 422 13.26 24.68 8.24
CA ALA A 422 12.81 25.18 9.52
C ALA A 422 12.24 26.60 9.39
N GLY A 423 11.89 27.23 10.52
CA GLY A 423 11.31 28.57 10.53
C GLY A 423 9.83 28.59 10.12
N VAL A 424 9.33 29.73 9.66
CA VAL A 424 7.90 29.93 9.38
C VAL A 424 7.62 29.98 7.89
N LEU A 425 6.40 29.61 7.50
CA LEU A 425 5.93 29.82 6.13
C LEU A 425 5.79 31.33 5.87
N PRO A 426 6.58 31.93 4.95
CA PRO A 426 6.58 33.38 4.75
C PRO A 426 5.28 33.86 4.10
N PRO A 427 4.72 35.03 4.51
CA PRO A 427 3.51 35.60 3.89
C PRO A 427 3.61 35.83 2.39
N GLN A 428 4.83 35.99 1.86
CA GLN A 428 5.12 36.21 0.44
C GLN A 428 4.73 34.99 -0.43
N ILE A 429 4.56 33.81 0.18
CA ILE A 429 4.02 32.64 -0.54
C ILE A 429 2.68 32.97 -1.22
N GLY A 430 1.85 33.83 -0.59
CA GLY A 430 0.57 34.29 -1.14
C GLY A 430 0.68 35.15 -2.40
N ASN A 431 1.88 35.56 -2.80
CA ASN A 431 2.12 36.31 -4.04
C ASN A 431 2.30 35.39 -5.26
N LEU A 432 2.43 34.07 -5.06
CA LEU A 432 2.60 33.06 -6.14
C LEU A 432 1.25 32.70 -6.77
N SER A 433 0.61 33.64 -7.42
CA SER A 433 -0.78 33.55 -7.91
C SER A 433 -1.05 32.40 -8.90
N ASN A 434 -0.01 31.80 -9.48
CA ASN A 434 -0.13 30.66 -10.38
C ASN A 434 0.02 29.32 -9.66
N LEU A 435 0.32 29.32 -8.36
CA LEU A 435 0.61 28.10 -7.60
C LEU A 435 -0.62 27.18 -7.53
N GLU A 436 -0.45 25.94 -7.97
CA GLU A 436 -1.45 24.88 -7.93
C GLU A 436 -1.11 23.81 -6.88
N VAL A 437 0.18 23.57 -6.64
CA VAL A 437 0.65 22.57 -5.68
C VAL A 437 1.67 23.20 -4.73
N LEU A 438 1.39 23.09 -3.43
CA LEU A 438 2.33 23.44 -2.36
C LEU A 438 2.51 22.23 -1.44
N SER A 439 3.69 21.61 -1.49
CA SER A 439 4.02 20.40 -0.76
C SER A 439 5.24 20.62 0.13
N LEU A 440 5.02 20.76 1.45
CA LEU A 440 6.02 21.10 2.47
C LEU A 440 6.11 20.08 3.60
N TYR A 441 5.46 18.94 3.49
CA TYR A 441 5.37 17.93 4.55
C TYR A 441 6.72 17.29 4.92
N HIS A 442 6.79 16.68 6.10
CA HIS A 442 8.02 16.07 6.64
C HIS A 442 9.20 17.08 6.64
N ASN A 443 9.03 18.16 7.39
CA ASN A 443 10.06 19.18 7.64
C ASN A 443 9.99 19.62 9.11
N GLY A 444 10.78 20.61 9.49
CA GLY A 444 10.79 21.25 10.81
C GLY A 444 10.13 22.63 10.81
N LEU A 445 9.12 22.85 9.96
CA LEU A 445 8.44 24.15 9.87
C LEU A 445 7.64 24.44 11.12
N THR A 446 7.68 25.70 11.58
CA THR A 446 7.02 26.17 12.79
C THR A 446 6.08 27.34 12.48
N GLY A 447 5.40 27.87 13.51
CA GLY A 447 4.47 28.99 13.36
C GLY A 447 3.20 28.65 12.60
N GLY A 448 2.40 29.66 12.25
CA GLY A 448 1.09 29.48 11.63
C GLY A 448 1.08 29.58 10.12
N ILE A 449 -0.04 29.19 9.52
CA ILE A 449 -0.31 29.43 8.11
C ILE A 449 -0.60 30.93 7.94
N PRO A 450 0.13 31.66 7.08
CA PRO A 450 -0.10 33.09 6.88
C PRO A 450 -1.44 33.32 6.17
N PRO A 451 -2.25 34.33 6.58
CA PRO A 451 -3.53 34.66 5.94
C PRO A 451 -3.41 34.93 4.44
N GLU A 452 -2.25 35.39 3.99
CA GLU A 452 -1.94 35.63 2.59
C GLU A 452 -2.09 34.39 1.70
N ILE A 453 -2.09 33.20 2.28
CA ILE A 453 -2.36 31.94 1.54
C ILE A 453 -3.69 32.03 0.77
N GLY A 454 -4.68 32.75 1.30
CA GLY A 454 -5.99 32.97 0.69
C GLY A 454 -5.96 33.73 -0.64
N ARG A 455 -4.81 34.24 -1.08
CA ARG A 455 -4.63 34.87 -2.42
C ARG A 455 -4.40 33.84 -3.52
N LEU A 456 -4.09 32.59 -3.16
CA LEU A 456 -3.74 31.52 -4.10
C LEU A 456 -4.99 30.87 -4.70
N GLN A 457 -5.65 31.57 -5.61
CA GLN A 457 -6.93 31.14 -6.20
C GLN A 457 -6.84 29.87 -7.06
N ARG A 458 -5.63 29.49 -7.49
CA ARG A 458 -5.37 28.30 -8.31
C ARG A 458 -4.89 27.10 -7.49
N LEU A 459 -4.63 27.30 -6.20
CA LEU A 459 -4.11 26.27 -5.33
C LEU A 459 -5.12 25.12 -5.23
N LYS A 460 -4.69 23.93 -5.58
CA LYS A 460 -5.45 22.67 -5.57
C LYS A 460 -5.01 21.74 -4.44
N LEU A 461 -3.69 21.60 -4.27
CA LEU A 461 -3.09 20.68 -3.31
C LEU A 461 -2.26 21.45 -2.30
N LEU A 462 -2.59 21.31 -1.02
CA LEU A 462 -1.88 21.95 0.10
C LEU A 462 -1.50 20.90 1.14
N PHE A 463 -0.22 20.50 1.15
CA PHE A 463 0.33 19.47 2.01
C PHE A 463 1.35 20.06 2.98
N LEU A 464 0.98 20.15 4.26
CA LEU A 464 1.79 20.66 5.36
C LEU A 464 2.03 19.62 6.46
N TYR A 465 1.64 18.36 6.25
CA TYR A 465 1.63 17.34 7.29
C TYR A 465 3.03 16.99 7.80
N GLU A 466 3.06 16.49 9.06
CA GLU A 466 4.30 16.12 9.76
C GLU A 466 5.34 17.24 9.77
N ASN A 467 4.93 18.34 10.42
CA ASN A 467 5.75 19.50 10.76
C ASN A 467 5.50 19.88 12.25
N GLU A 468 6.12 20.97 12.71
CA GLU A 468 5.93 21.55 14.05
C GLU A 468 5.06 22.82 13.97
N MET A 469 4.16 22.92 12.98
CA MET A 469 3.35 24.11 12.75
C MET A 469 2.29 24.29 13.84
N THR A 470 2.02 25.56 14.19
CA THR A 470 1.12 25.96 15.27
C THR A 470 0.11 26.99 14.79
N GLY A 471 -0.68 27.56 15.71
CA GLY A 471 -1.64 28.62 15.41
C GLY A 471 -2.98 28.10 14.90
N ALA A 472 -3.89 29.00 14.61
CA ALA A 472 -5.19 28.67 14.04
C ALA A 472 -5.11 28.52 12.52
N ILE A 473 -5.96 27.66 11.95
CA ILE A 473 -6.18 27.62 10.50
C ILE A 473 -6.89 28.92 10.11
N PRO A 474 -6.30 29.77 9.24
CA PRO A 474 -6.88 31.08 8.93
C PRO A 474 -8.14 30.97 8.07
N ASP A 475 -9.14 31.78 8.35
CA ASP A 475 -10.38 31.85 7.56
C ASP A 475 -10.09 32.20 6.09
N GLU A 476 -9.07 33.01 5.83
CA GLU A 476 -8.64 33.44 4.50
C GLU A 476 -8.23 32.26 3.61
N MET A 477 -7.74 31.15 4.19
CA MET A 477 -7.42 29.93 3.43
C MET A 477 -8.63 29.44 2.62
N THR A 478 -9.84 29.64 3.15
CA THR A 478 -11.07 29.22 2.48
C THR A 478 -11.41 30.03 1.23
N ASN A 479 -10.64 31.09 0.92
CA ASN A 479 -10.72 31.84 -0.32
C ASN A 479 -9.99 31.11 -1.47
N CYS A 480 -9.17 30.11 -1.20
CA CYS A 480 -8.52 29.26 -2.22
C CYS A 480 -9.56 28.33 -2.86
N SER A 481 -10.44 28.88 -3.69
CA SER A 481 -11.64 28.20 -4.22
C SER A 481 -11.36 26.97 -5.09
N SER A 482 -10.12 26.79 -5.55
CA SER A 482 -9.68 25.64 -6.35
C SER A 482 -9.18 24.48 -5.51
N LEU A 483 -9.08 24.59 -4.16
CA LEU A 483 -8.58 23.53 -3.31
C LEU A 483 -9.39 22.24 -3.45
N GLU A 484 -8.68 21.19 -3.77
CA GLU A 484 -9.16 19.82 -3.94
C GLU A 484 -8.72 18.95 -2.76
N GLU A 485 -7.49 19.16 -2.26
CA GLU A 485 -6.93 18.38 -1.18
C GLU A 485 -6.14 19.25 -0.19
N VAL A 486 -6.44 19.08 1.10
CA VAL A 486 -5.78 19.74 2.24
C VAL A 486 -5.35 18.67 3.21
N ASP A 487 -4.04 18.59 3.48
CA ASP A 487 -3.48 17.67 4.47
C ASP A 487 -2.56 18.40 5.45
N PHE A 488 -3.00 18.47 6.71
CA PHE A 488 -2.29 19.08 7.85
C PHE A 488 -2.01 18.07 8.97
N PHE A 489 -2.07 16.79 8.66
CA PHE A 489 -1.82 15.71 9.62
C PHE A 489 -0.53 15.92 10.42
N GLY A 490 -0.54 15.59 11.72
CA GLY A 490 0.68 15.56 12.53
C GLY A 490 1.35 16.93 12.69
N ASN A 491 0.58 17.92 13.13
CA ASN A 491 1.05 19.26 13.50
C ASN A 491 0.49 19.66 14.86
N HIS A 492 0.62 20.92 15.23
CA HIS A 492 0.11 21.53 16.47
C HIS A 492 -0.90 22.67 16.20
N PHE A 493 -1.65 22.57 15.09
CA PHE A 493 -2.70 23.54 14.80
C PHE A 493 -3.78 23.49 15.88
N HIS A 494 -4.23 24.65 16.34
CA HIS A 494 -5.21 24.78 17.41
C HIS A 494 -6.35 25.71 17.03
N GLY A 495 -7.33 25.90 17.93
CA GLY A 495 -8.53 26.67 17.62
C GLY A 495 -9.56 25.88 16.79
N PRO A 496 -10.64 26.54 16.35
CA PRO A 496 -11.69 25.86 15.60
C PRO A 496 -11.35 25.65 14.13
N ILE A 497 -12.01 24.68 13.51
CA ILE A 497 -12.06 24.60 12.05
C ILE A 497 -12.77 25.86 11.53
N PRO A 498 -12.25 26.53 10.50
CA PRO A 498 -12.83 27.77 9.97
C PRO A 498 -14.32 27.64 9.62
N ALA A 499 -15.13 28.56 10.11
CA ALA A 499 -16.58 28.57 9.83
C ALA A 499 -16.89 28.77 8.34
N SER A 500 -15.97 29.33 7.59
CA SER A 500 -16.02 29.56 6.14
C SER A 500 -15.57 28.34 5.29
N ILE A 501 -15.23 27.19 5.90
CA ILE A 501 -14.71 25.99 5.19
C ILE A 501 -15.64 25.56 4.04
N GLY A 502 -16.94 25.77 4.16
CA GLY A 502 -17.92 25.48 3.11
C GLY A 502 -17.75 26.29 1.81
N ASN A 503 -16.82 27.26 1.74
CA ASN A 503 -16.48 27.95 0.50
C ASN A 503 -15.69 27.04 -0.45
N LEU A 504 -15.03 26.01 0.06
CA LEU A 504 -14.18 25.09 -0.70
C LEU A 504 -15.03 24.02 -1.40
N LYS A 505 -15.69 24.40 -2.49
CA LYS A 505 -16.67 23.53 -3.19
C LYS A 505 -16.02 22.34 -3.91
N ASN A 506 -14.74 22.46 -4.26
CA ASN A 506 -13.99 21.43 -4.97
C ASN A 506 -13.26 20.47 -4.01
N LEU A 507 -13.29 20.75 -2.70
CA LEU A 507 -12.55 19.99 -1.70
C LEU A 507 -13.03 18.54 -1.68
N ALA A 508 -12.12 17.62 -2.04
CA ALA A 508 -12.35 16.19 -2.07
C ALA A 508 -11.74 15.48 -0.85
N VAL A 509 -10.61 16.00 -0.33
CA VAL A 509 -9.92 15.44 0.83
C VAL A 509 -9.62 16.52 1.84
N LEU A 510 -10.05 16.33 3.08
CA LEU A 510 -9.70 17.16 4.22
C LEU A 510 -9.10 16.30 5.33
N GLN A 511 -7.81 16.42 5.53
CA GLN A 511 -7.04 15.70 6.54
C GLN A 511 -6.47 16.68 7.57
N LEU A 512 -7.04 16.70 8.78
CA LEU A 512 -6.60 17.51 9.92
C LEU A 512 -6.28 16.65 11.15
N ARG A 513 -6.09 15.37 10.97
CA ARG A 513 -5.83 14.40 12.04
C ARG A 513 -4.55 14.75 12.80
N GLN A 514 -4.51 14.40 14.09
CA GLN A 514 -3.35 14.57 14.98
C GLN A 514 -2.90 16.03 15.04
N ASN A 515 -3.78 16.85 15.62
CA ASN A 515 -3.57 18.27 15.91
C ASN A 515 -4.19 18.63 17.27
N ASP A 516 -4.21 19.91 17.62
CA ASP A 516 -4.82 20.43 18.85
C ASP A 516 -6.13 21.19 18.59
N LEU A 517 -6.84 20.88 17.50
CA LEU A 517 -8.05 21.59 17.08
C LEU A 517 -9.18 21.41 18.09
N THR A 518 -9.93 22.49 18.31
CA THR A 518 -11.00 22.59 19.32
C THR A 518 -12.32 23.07 18.72
N GLY A 519 -13.38 23.06 19.53
CA GLY A 519 -14.71 23.53 19.11
C GLY A 519 -15.47 22.55 18.22
N PRO A 520 -16.63 22.94 17.70
CA PRO A 520 -17.49 22.08 16.93
C PRO A 520 -17.06 21.96 15.46
N ILE A 521 -17.47 20.88 14.81
CA ILE A 521 -17.39 20.76 13.36
C ILE A 521 -18.40 21.75 12.76
N PRO A 522 -17.96 22.71 11.90
CA PRO A 522 -18.85 23.76 11.41
C PRO A 522 -19.91 23.19 10.44
N ALA A 523 -21.14 23.68 10.56
CA ALA A 523 -22.25 23.28 9.70
C ALA A 523 -22.01 23.58 8.21
N SER A 524 -21.19 24.58 7.91
CA SER A 524 -20.78 24.93 6.55
C SER A 524 -19.99 23.84 5.85
N LEU A 525 -19.35 22.91 6.58
CA LEU A 525 -18.63 21.77 6.00
C LEU A 525 -19.54 20.95 5.07
N GLY A 526 -20.86 20.83 5.40
CA GLY A 526 -21.83 20.16 4.54
C GLY A 526 -22.04 20.79 3.16
N GLU A 527 -21.44 21.95 2.90
CA GLU A 527 -21.45 22.59 1.58
C GLU A 527 -20.26 22.18 0.70
N CYS A 528 -19.27 21.45 1.24
CA CYS A 528 -18.16 20.85 0.48
C CYS A 528 -18.63 19.56 -0.18
N ARG A 529 -19.54 19.64 -1.15
CA ARG A 529 -20.26 18.48 -1.71
C ARG A 529 -19.38 17.49 -2.49
N SER A 530 -18.18 17.90 -2.87
CA SER A 530 -17.18 17.05 -3.53
C SER A 530 -16.38 16.20 -2.53
N LEU A 531 -16.60 16.38 -1.21
CA LEU A 531 -15.78 15.76 -0.17
C LEU A 531 -15.97 14.25 -0.16
N GLN A 532 -14.88 13.52 -0.39
CA GLN A 532 -14.79 12.07 -0.44
C GLN A 532 -14.14 11.50 0.82
N ALA A 533 -13.17 12.21 1.39
CA ALA A 533 -12.47 11.79 2.60
C ALA A 533 -12.39 12.93 3.62
N LEU A 534 -12.80 12.62 4.85
CA LEU A 534 -12.74 13.53 6.00
C LEU A 534 -12.04 12.85 7.16
N ALA A 535 -10.87 13.36 7.54
CA ALA A 535 -10.08 12.84 8.66
C ALA A 535 -9.81 13.95 9.69
N LEU A 536 -10.52 13.88 10.82
CA LEU A 536 -10.42 14.83 11.93
C LEU A 536 -10.01 14.15 13.24
N ALA A 537 -9.57 12.91 13.18
CA ALA A 537 -9.21 12.09 14.34
C ALA A 537 -8.05 12.71 15.14
N ASP A 538 -7.89 12.26 16.40
CA ASP A 538 -6.80 12.70 17.28
C ASP A 538 -6.71 14.22 17.42
N ASN A 539 -7.83 14.82 17.84
CA ASN A 539 -7.98 16.24 18.12
C ASN A 539 -8.74 16.48 19.44
N ARG A 540 -9.11 17.72 19.70
CA ARG A 540 -9.93 18.12 20.87
C ARG A 540 -11.28 18.71 20.44
N LEU A 541 -11.80 18.24 19.30
CA LEU A 541 -13.09 18.68 18.77
C LEU A 541 -14.22 18.25 19.69
N SER A 542 -15.28 19.08 19.78
CA SER A 542 -16.39 18.90 20.72
C SER A 542 -17.72 19.30 20.09
N GLY A 543 -18.83 19.07 20.80
CA GLY A 543 -20.17 19.34 20.31
C GLY A 543 -20.72 18.25 19.40
N GLU A 544 -21.86 18.51 18.79
CA GLU A 544 -22.61 17.55 17.98
C GLU A 544 -22.24 17.64 16.50
N LEU A 545 -22.45 16.54 15.77
CA LEU A 545 -22.35 16.55 14.30
C LEU A 545 -23.52 17.35 13.72
N PRO A 546 -23.26 18.31 12.80
CA PRO A 546 -24.32 19.12 12.22
C PRO A 546 -25.19 18.30 11.24
N GLU A 547 -26.51 18.62 11.19
CA GLU A 547 -27.46 18.03 10.23
C GLU A 547 -27.02 18.15 8.76
N SER A 548 -26.24 19.18 8.44
CA SER A 548 -25.69 19.40 7.10
C SER A 548 -24.72 18.32 6.64
N PHE A 549 -24.23 17.46 7.56
CA PHE A 549 -23.32 16.37 7.25
C PHE A 549 -23.91 15.42 6.20
N GLY A 550 -25.22 15.17 6.26
CA GLY A 550 -25.92 14.34 5.27
C GLY A 550 -25.93 14.88 3.84
N ARG A 551 -25.43 16.09 3.59
CA ARG A 551 -25.28 16.65 2.24
C ARG A 551 -24.00 16.22 1.53
N LEU A 552 -23.07 15.58 2.23
CA LEU A 552 -21.79 15.12 1.71
C LEU A 552 -21.94 13.82 0.92
N ALA A 553 -22.69 13.83 -0.16
CA ALA A 553 -23.11 12.64 -0.89
C ALA A 553 -21.93 11.79 -1.46
N GLU A 554 -20.79 12.43 -1.75
CA GLU A 554 -19.60 11.77 -2.26
C GLU A 554 -18.71 11.18 -1.16
N LEU A 555 -19.06 11.42 0.13
CA LEU A 555 -18.25 10.99 1.26
C LEU A 555 -18.14 9.46 1.33
N SER A 556 -16.93 8.97 1.25
CA SER A 556 -16.61 7.54 1.30
C SER A 556 -15.85 7.14 2.57
N VAL A 557 -15.00 8.03 3.08
CA VAL A 557 -14.20 7.78 4.27
C VAL A 557 -14.42 8.90 5.28
N VAL A 558 -14.78 8.54 6.52
CA VAL A 558 -14.90 9.50 7.61
C VAL A 558 -14.28 8.95 8.89
N THR A 559 -13.28 9.66 9.42
CA THR A 559 -12.60 9.31 10.67
C THR A 559 -12.60 10.48 11.64
N LEU A 560 -13.26 10.30 12.78
CA LEU A 560 -13.44 11.31 13.83
C LEU A 560 -12.92 10.81 15.19
N TYR A 561 -12.23 9.65 15.21
CA TYR A 561 -11.87 8.99 16.47
C TYR A 561 -10.96 9.85 17.36
N ASN A 562 -10.97 9.54 18.65
CA ASN A 562 -10.16 10.22 19.66
C ASN A 562 -10.40 11.74 19.67
N ASN A 563 -11.65 12.13 19.94
CA ASN A 563 -12.13 13.50 20.11
C ASN A 563 -13.07 13.61 21.33
N SER A 564 -13.72 14.73 21.52
CA SER A 564 -14.75 14.93 22.53
C SER A 564 -16.14 15.21 21.92
N LEU A 565 -16.39 14.69 20.72
CA LEU A 565 -17.66 14.84 20.00
C LEU A 565 -18.78 14.11 20.76
N GLU A 566 -19.97 14.71 20.81
CA GLU A 566 -21.08 14.24 21.63
C GLU A 566 -22.43 14.33 20.91
N GLY A 567 -23.51 13.99 21.58
CA GLY A 567 -24.85 14.02 21.02
C GLY A 567 -25.19 12.79 20.18
N ALA A 568 -26.40 12.77 19.64
CA ALA A 568 -26.85 11.74 18.72
C ALA A 568 -26.38 12.01 17.30
N LEU A 569 -26.24 10.97 16.51
CA LEU A 569 -25.91 11.13 15.08
C LEU A 569 -27.11 11.72 14.33
N PRO A 570 -26.89 12.69 13.43
CA PRO A 570 -27.95 13.25 12.60
C PRO A 570 -28.61 12.18 11.72
N GLU A 571 -29.95 12.16 11.64
CA GLU A 571 -30.65 11.21 10.79
C GLU A 571 -30.30 11.35 9.30
N SER A 572 -29.93 12.58 8.87
CA SER A 572 -29.49 12.88 7.52
C SER A 572 -28.26 12.08 7.07
N MET A 573 -27.45 11.55 7.98
CA MET A 573 -26.31 10.69 7.63
C MET A 573 -26.73 9.39 6.94
N PHE A 574 -27.98 8.96 7.11
CA PHE A 574 -28.53 7.80 6.39
C PHE A 574 -28.53 7.98 4.86
N GLU A 575 -28.45 9.22 4.38
CA GLU A 575 -28.39 9.54 2.94
C GLU A 575 -27.00 9.37 2.34
N LEU A 576 -25.95 9.15 3.17
CA LEU A 576 -24.58 8.95 2.72
C LEU A 576 -24.37 7.51 2.19
N LYS A 577 -24.72 7.28 0.93
CA LYS A 577 -24.73 5.93 0.30
C LYS A 577 -23.35 5.43 -0.11
N ASN A 578 -22.34 6.32 -0.21
CA ASN A 578 -20.99 6.00 -0.68
C ASN A 578 -20.02 5.64 0.44
N LEU A 579 -20.44 5.70 1.71
CA LEU A 579 -19.58 5.41 2.85
C LEU A 579 -19.03 3.98 2.78
N THR A 580 -17.71 3.88 2.89
CA THR A 580 -16.96 2.62 2.96
C THR A 580 -16.25 2.44 4.29
N VAL A 581 -15.74 3.53 4.88
CA VAL A 581 -15.01 3.53 6.16
C VAL A 581 -15.60 4.58 7.09
N ILE A 582 -16.02 4.12 8.26
CA ILE A 582 -16.48 4.97 9.37
C ILE A 582 -15.67 4.61 10.60
N ASN A 583 -14.98 5.58 11.19
CA ASN A 583 -14.33 5.41 12.49
C ASN A 583 -14.63 6.61 13.39
N PHE A 584 -15.56 6.41 14.34
CA PHE A 584 -15.96 7.39 15.36
C PHE A 584 -15.54 6.98 16.77
N SER A 585 -14.64 6.02 16.88
CA SER A 585 -14.19 5.47 18.17
C SER A 585 -13.67 6.55 19.12
N HIS A 586 -13.72 6.28 20.43
CA HIS A 586 -13.18 7.17 21.45
C HIS A 586 -13.75 8.61 21.39
N ASN A 587 -15.08 8.70 21.48
CA ASN A 587 -15.84 9.93 21.56
C ASN A 587 -16.94 9.81 22.63
N ARG A 588 -17.92 10.72 22.63
CA ARG A 588 -19.06 10.73 23.56
C ARG A 588 -20.41 10.61 22.83
N PHE A 589 -20.42 10.05 21.63
CA PHE A 589 -21.65 9.90 20.85
C PHE A 589 -22.67 9.02 21.58
N THR A 590 -23.93 9.34 21.37
CA THR A 590 -25.08 8.68 22.00
C THR A 590 -26.11 8.24 20.97
N GLY A 591 -27.23 7.66 21.40
CA GLY A 591 -28.33 7.29 20.52
C GLY A 591 -28.06 6.00 19.73
N ALA A 592 -28.79 5.81 18.64
CA ALA A 592 -28.74 4.60 17.84
C ALA A 592 -27.72 4.69 16.69
N VAL A 593 -27.23 3.55 16.22
CA VAL A 593 -26.27 3.44 15.10
C VAL A 593 -26.94 3.47 13.71
N VAL A 594 -28.29 3.47 13.64
CA VAL A 594 -29.07 3.43 12.40
C VAL A 594 -28.65 4.48 11.37
N PRO A 595 -28.35 5.75 11.73
CA PRO A 595 -27.96 6.76 10.76
C PRO A 595 -26.71 6.42 9.94
N LEU A 596 -25.84 5.52 10.42
CA LEU A 596 -24.62 5.08 9.71
C LEU A 596 -24.86 3.97 8.69
N LEU A 597 -26.06 3.37 8.68
CA LEU A 597 -26.35 2.17 7.88
C LEU A 597 -27.07 2.50 6.55
N GLY A 598 -26.88 3.71 6.05
CA GLY A 598 -27.40 4.14 4.75
C GLY A 598 -26.67 3.53 3.56
N SER A 599 -25.38 3.29 3.69
CA SER A 599 -24.54 2.63 2.69
C SER A 599 -24.62 1.10 2.78
N SER A 600 -24.53 0.45 1.64
CA SER A 600 -24.32 -1.01 1.51
C SER A 600 -22.88 -1.38 1.18
N SER A 601 -21.97 -0.39 1.15
CA SER A 601 -20.57 -0.55 0.74
C SER A 601 -19.58 -0.46 1.91
N LEU A 602 -20.10 -0.46 3.16
CA LEU A 602 -19.24 -0.36 4.35
C LEU A 602 -18.27 -1.55 4.42
N THR A 603 -16.99 -1.24 4.54
CA THR A 603 -15.92 -2.21 4.79
C THR A 603 -15.44 -2.15 6.24
N VAL A 604 -15.48 -0.96 6.85
CA VAL A 604 -15.10 -0.71 8.24
C VAL A 604 -16.17 0.13 8.94
N LEU A 605 -16.67 -0.37 10.06
CA LEU A 605 -17.50 0.38 11.00
C LEU A 605 -16.91 0.23 12.40
N ALA A 606 -16.25 1.29 12.88
CA ALA A 606 -15.61 1.37 14.18
C ALA A 606 -16.24 2.48 15.03
N LEU A 607 -16.89 2.09 16.15
CA LEU A 607 -17.58 2.98 17.09
C LEU A 607 -17.13 2.76 18.53
N THR A 608 -15.99 2.12 18.73
CA THR A 608 -15.46 1.70 20.04
C THR A 608 -15.39 2.88 21.01
N ASN A 609 -15.68 2.62 22.30
CA ASN A 609 -15.61 3.61 23.37
C ASN A 609 -16.43 4.88 23.11
N ASN A 610 -17.76 4.70 23.09
CA ASN A 610 -18.76 5.75 23.01
C ASN A 610 -19.91 5.47 24.00
N SER A 611 -21.06 6.10 23.81
CA SER A 611 -22.28 5.85 24.58
C SER A 611 -23.46 5.46 23.68
N PHE A 612 -23.19 4.83 22.53
CA PHE A 612 -24.26 4.33 21.65
C PHE A 612 -25.13 3.31 22.36
N SER A 613 -26.42 3.30 22.07
CA SER A 613 -27.41 2.49 22.75
C SER A 613 -28.40 1.87 21.78
N GLY A 614 -29.27 1.02 22.29
CA GLY A 614 -30.25 0.27 21.45
C GLY A 614 -29.65 -1.05 20.96
N VAL A 615 -30.18 -1.58 19.87
CA VAL A 615 -29.78 -2.86 19.29
C VAL A 615 -28.90 -2.65 18.06
N ILE A 616 -28.10 -3.66 17.69
CA ILE A 616 -27.49 -3.72 16.34
C ILE A 616 -28.61 -4.05 15.35
N PRO A 617 -28.93 -3.16 14.40
CA PRO A 617 -29.96 -3.48 13.40
C PRO A 617 -29.47 -4.53 12.41
N ALA A 618 -30.35 -5.45 11.99
CA ALA A 618 -30.04 -6.41 10.91
C ALA A 618 -29.56 -5.74 9.61
N ALA A 619 -29.92 -4.47 9.41
CA ALA A 619 -29.46 -3.67 8.26
C ALA A 619 -27.94 -3.54 8.14
N VAL A 620 -27.15 -3.76 9.19
CA VAL A 620 -25.69 -3.75 9.13
C VAL A 620 -25.15 -4.81 8.15
N ALA A 621 -25.87 -5.93 8.02
CA ALA A 621 -25.51 -7.03 7.13
C ALA A 621 -25.72 -6.73 5.63
N ARG A 622 -26.33 -5.59 5.28
CA ARG A 622 -26.40 -5.15 3.87
C ARG A 622 -25.05 -4.88 3.26
N SER A 623 -24.06 -4.54 4.10
CA SER A 623 -22.68 -4.27 3.68
C SER A 623 -21.88 -5.57 3.67
N THR A 624 -22.18 -6.49 2.73
CA THR A 624 -21.56 -7.82 2.64
C THR A 624 -20.03 -7.80 2.46
N GLY A 625 -19.45 -6.67 2.03
CA GLY A 625 -18.02 -6.43 1.94
C GLY A 625 -17.35 -6.01 3.26
N MET A 626 -18.11 -6.02 4.39
CA MET A 626 -17.57 -5.57 5.68
C MET A 626 -16.44 -6.48 6.16
N VAL A 627 -15.31 -5.85 6.49
CA VAL A 627 -14.09 -6.51 6.98
C VAL A 627 -13.94 -6.33 8.49
N ARG A 628 -14.37 -5.17 9.03
CA ARG A 628 -14.25 -4.83 10.46
C ARG A 628 -15.55 -4.24 10.99
N LEU A 629 -16.07 -4.84 12.05
CA LEU A 629 -17.18 -4.32 12.86
C LEU A 629 -16.73 -4.23 14.31
N GLN A 630 -16.48 -3.02 14.79
CA GLN A 630 -15.94 -2.74 16.12
C GLN A 630 -16.86 -1.80 16.87
N LEU A 631 -17.65 -2.33 17.80
CA LEU A 631 -18.66 -1.62 18.59
C LEU A 631 -18.37 -1.67 20.11
N ALA A 632 -17.16 -2.06 20.46
CA ALA A 632 -16.73 -2.27 21.86
C ALA A 632 -16.94 -1.04 22.75
N GLY A 633 -17.16 -1.24 24.05
CA GLY A 633 -17.21 -0.16 25.04
C GLY A 633 -18.36 0.82 24.81
N ASN A 634 -19.57 0.32 24.58
CA ASN A 634 -20.79 1.11 24.37
C ASN A 634 -21.92 0.66 25.35
N ARG A 635 -23.13 1.09 25.07
CA ARG A 635 -24.36 0.70 25.82
C ARG A 635 -25.33 -0.06 24.93
N LEU A 636 -24.83 -0.74 23.90
CA LEU A 636 -25.64 -1.54 22.99
C LEU A 636 -26.19 -2.75 23.73
N ALA A 637 -27.41 -3.17 23.38
CA ALA A 637 -28.13 -4.22 24.09
C ALA A 637 -28.91 -5.13 23.15
N GLY A 638 -29.59 -6.13 23.68
CA GLY A 638 -30.36 -7.10 22.90
C GLY A 638 -29.51 -8.28 22.44
N ALA A 639 -30.06 -9.09 21.55
CA ALA A 639 -29.33 -10.22 20.99
C ALA A 639 -28.37 -9.77 19.88
N ILE A 640 -27.30 -10.53 19.69
CA ILE A 640 -26.43 -10.39 18.51
C ILE A 640 -27.24 -10.85 17.29
N PRO A 641 -27.40 -10.03 16.25
CA PRO A 641 -28.22 -10.42 15.09
C PRO A 641 -27.65 -11.60 14.31
N ALA A 642 -28.49 -12.56 13.95
CA ALA A 642 -28.11 -13.71 13.14
C ALA A 642 -27.62 -13.29 11.74
N GLU A 643 -28.14 -12.19 11.22
CA GLU A 643 -27.78 -11.60 9.93
C GLU A 643 -26.30 -11.19 9.85
N LEU A 644 -25.60 -11.04 10.98
CA LEU A 644 -24.14 -10.84 10.94
C LEU A 644 -23.40 -12.01 10.26
N GLY A 645 -24.03 -13.19 10.20
CA GLY A 645 -23.52 -14.33 9.42
C GLY A 645 -23.47 -14.11 7.91
N ASP A 646 -24.17 -13.10 7.38
CA ASP A 646 -24.10 -12.73 5.95
C ASP A 646 -22.80 -11.96 5.60
N LEU A 647 -22.07 -11.49 6.61
CA LEU A 647 -20.82 -10.75 6.44
C LEU A 647 -19.63 -11.70 6.23
N THR A 648 -19.60 -12.41 5.13
CA THR A 648 -18.64 -13.49 4.86
C THR A 648 -17.19 -12.99 4.72
N GLU A 649 -16.97 -11.69 4.47
CA GLU A 649 -15.64 -11.04 4.39
C GLU A 649 -15.13 -10.58 5.76
N LEU A 650 -15.94 -10.72 6.83
CA LEU A 650 -15.62 -10.20 8.16
C LEU A 650 -14.38 -10.88 8.75
N LYS A 651 -13.40 -10.06 9.12
CA LYS A 651 -12.16 -10.49 9.79
C LYS A 651 -12.14 -10.15 11.26
N ILE A 652 -12.69 -9.00 11.63
CA ILE A 652 -12.69 -8.51 13.01
C ILE A 652 -14.14 -8.22 13.42
N LEU A 653 -14.60 -8.92 14.44
CA LEU A 653 -15.84 -8.64 15.13
C LEU A 653 -15.54 -8.39 16.61
N ASP A 654 -15.69 -7.13 17.02
CA ASP A 654 -15.50 -6.70 18.40
C ASP A 654 -16.77 -6.03 18.93
N LEU A 655 -17.50 -6.75 19.78
CA LEU A 655 -18.72 -6.30 20.46
C LEU A 655 -18.52 -6.21 21.98
N SER A 656 -17.28 -6.24 22.43
CA SER A 656 -16.93 -6.33 23.87
C SER A 656 -17.44 -5.14 24.67
N ASN A 657 -17.59 -5.35 25.98
CA ASN A 657 -17.95 -4.29 26.95
C ASN A 657 -19.22 -3.53 26.55
N ASN A 658 -20.31 -4.29 26.35
CA ASN A 658 -21.65 -3.80 26.04
C ASN A 658 -22.69 -4.49 26.93
N ASN A 659 -23.95 -4.43 26.58
CA ASN A 659 -25.05 -5.11 27.32
C ASN A 659 -25.78 -6.15 26.44
N PHE A 660 -25.06 -6.81 25.53
CA PHE A 660 -25.63 -7.88 24.69
C PHE A 660 -26.02 -9.08 25.51
N SER A 661 -27.10 -9.73 25.13
CA SER A 661 -27.69 -10.88 25.84
C SER A 661 -28.16 -11.96 24.85
N GLY A 662 -28.58 -13.12 25.39
CA GLY A 662 -28.94 -14.26 24.54
C GLY A 662 -27.73 -15.06 24.11
N ASP A 663 -27.92 -16.00 23.23
CA ASP A 663 -26.89 -16.92 22.78
C ASP A 663 -26.07 -16.35 21.62
N ILE A 664 -24.86 -16.86 21.43
CA ILE A 664 -24.00 -16.52 20.26
C ILE A 664 -24.63 -17.19 19.03
N PRO A 665 -25.04 -16.41 17.99
CA PRO A 665 -25.78 -16.94 16.85
C PRO A 665 -24.95 -17.92 16.04
N PRO A 666 -25.51 -19.08 15.66
CA PRO A 666 -24.80 -20.09 14.87
C PRO A 666 -24.46 -19.63 13.44
N GLU A 667 -25.15 -18.62 12.91
CA GLU A 667 -24.94 -18.04 11.60
C GLU A 667 -23.55 -17.38 11.47
N LEU A 668 -22.96 -16.96 12.58
CA LEU A 668 -21.58 -16.46 12.59
C LEU A 668 -20.55 -17.50 12.12
N SER A 669 -20.92 -18.78 12.07
CA SER A 669 -20.11 -19.84 11.45
C SER A 669 -19.81 -19.58 9.95
N ASN A 670 -20.64 -18.79 9.28
CA ASN A 670 -20.47 -18.43 7.87
C ASN A 670 -19.32 -17.41 7.67
N CYS A 671 -18.97 -16.66 8.71
CA CYS A 671 -17.86 -15.68 8.67
C CYS A 671 -16.52 -16.41 8.75
N SER A 672 -16.22 -17.26 7.79
CA SER A 672 -15.03 -18.14 7.79
C SER A 672 -13.68 -17.41 7.73
N ARG A 673 -13.68 -16.11 7.45
CA ARG A 673 -12.48 -15.23 7.42
C ARG A 673 -12.19 -14.55 8.75
N LEU A 674 -13.00 -14.79 9.80
CA LEU A 674 -12.77 -14.22 11.12
C LEU A 674 -11.36 -14.59 11.63
N THR A 675 -10.61 -13.55 11.99
CA THR A 675 -9.32 -13.63 12.66
C THR A 675 -9.41 -13.20 14.13
N HIS A 676 -10.35 -12.30 14.45
CA HIS A 676 -10.58 -11.81 15.81
C HIS A 676 -12.08 -11.82 16.11
N LEU A 677 -12.44 -12.50 17.19
CA LEU A 677 -13.80 -12.50 17.72
C LEU A 677 -13.73 -12.13 19.21
N ASN A 678 -14.15 -10.92 19.53
CA ASN A 678 -14.17 -10.40 20.89
C ASN A 678 -15.60 -10.05 21.32
N LEU A 679 -16.14 -10.80 22.29
CA LEU A 679 -17.46 -10.62 22.86
C LEU A 679 -17.40 -10.45 24.38
N ASP A 680 -16.24 -10.17 24.95
CA ASP A 680 -16.05 -10.08 26.41
C ASP A 680 -16.89 -8.97 27.06
N GLY A 681 -17.14 -9.07 28.36
CA GLY A 681 -17.82 -8.03 29.12
C GLY A 681 -19.27 -7.76 28.70
N ASN A 682 -20.04 -8.81 28.45
CA ASN A 682 -21.45 -8.76 28.09
C ASN A 682 -22.33 -9.61 29.02
N SER A 683 -23.58 -9.86 28.64
CA SER A 683 -24.51 -10.70 29.36
C SER A 683 -24.94 -11.92 28.54
N LEU A 684 -24.05 -12.44 27.68
CA LEU A 684 -24.32 -13.56 26.78
C LEU A 684 -24.52 -14.85 27.56
N THR A 685 -25.44 -15.68 27.09
CA THR A 685 -25.87 -16.95 27.69
C THR A 685 -25.62 -18.13 26.75
N GLY A 686 -26.10 -19.32 27.14
CA GLY A 686 -25.90 -20.53 26.34
C GLY A 686 -24.51 -21.12 26.50
N ALA A 687 -24.16 -22.03 25.61
CA ALA A 687 -22.88 -22.72 25.61
C ALA A 687 -21.89 -22.09 24.62
N VAL A 688 -20.60 -22.31 24.87
CA VAL A 688 -19.56 -22.01 23.87
C VAL A 688 -19.83 -22.85 22.61
N PRO A 689 -20.09 -22.24 21.46
CA PRO A 689 -20.56 -22.98 20.30
C PRO A 689 -19.51 -23.89 19.66
N PRO A 690 -19.82 -25.15 19.34
CA PRO A 690 -18.87 -26.07 18.69
C PRO A 690 -18.42 -25.63 17.29
N TRP A 691 -19.24 -24.88 16.54
CA TRP A 691 -18.92 -24.39 15.20
C TRP A 691 -17.69 -23.45 15.19
N LEU A 692 -17.34 -22.85 16.33
CA LEU A 692 -16.09 -22.04 16.44
C LEU A 692 -14.86 -22.82 16.00
N GLY A 693 -14.82 -24.15 16.22
CA GLY A 693 -13.74 -25.01 15.77
C GLY A 693 -13.56 -25.08 14.24
N GLY A 694 -14.57 -24.65 13.47
CA GLY A 694 -14.53 -24.52 12.01
C GLY A 694 -13.81 -23.26 11.51
N LEU A 695 -13.63 -22.26 12.37
CA LEU A 695 -13.01 -20.97 12.00
C LEU A 695 -11.47 -21.09 12.00
N ARG A 696 -10.90 -21.67 10.97
CA ARG A 696 -9.47 -21.98 10.88
C ARG A 696 -8.56 -20.75 10.85
N SER A 697 -9.09 -19.60 10.45
CA SER A 697 -8.38 -18.32 10.40
C SER A 697 -8.36 -17.59 11.75
N LEU A 698 -9.13 -18.08 12.74
CA LEU A 698 -9.29 -17.42 14.03
C LEU A 698 -7.98 -17.42 14.80
N GLY A 699 -7.45 -16.22 15.09
CA GLY A 699 -6.25 -15.99 15.88
C GLY A 699 -6.57 -15.58 17.30
N GLU A 700 -7.64 -14.82 17.53
CA GLU A 700 -8.07 -14.39 18.86
C GLU A 700 -9.54 -14.67 19.10
N LEU A 701 -9.82 -15.31 20.22
CA LEU A 701 -11.16 -15.57 20.75
C LEU A 701 -11.25 -15.12 22.19
N ASP A 702 -12.02 -14.08 22.46
CA ASP A 702 -12.30 -13.62 23.81
C ASP A 702 -13.82 -13.59 24.09
N LEU A 703 -14.30 -14.49 24.93
CA LEU A 703 -15.67 -14.61 25.39
C LEU A 703 -15.79 -14.37 26.90
N SER A 704 -14.76 -13.76 27.51
CA SER A 704 -14.67 -13.60 28.96
C SER A 704 -15.76 -12.69 29.53
N SER A 705 -15.95 -12.73 30.84
CA SER A 705 -16.89 -11.85 31.56
C SER A 705 -18.31 -11.84 30.99
N ASN A 706 -18.85 -13.05 30.81
CA ASN A 706 -20.23 -13.29 30.33
C ASN A 706 -20.98 -14.25 31.27
N ALA A 707 -22.14 -14.74 30.86
CA ALA A 707 -22.92 -15.73 31.61
C ALA A 707 -22.98 -17.10 30.90
N LEU A 708 -21.95 -17.41 30.10
CA LEU A 708 -21.86 -18.66 29.33
C LEU A 708 -21.79 -19.88 30.28
N THR A 709 -22.40 -20.98 29.84
CA THR A 709 -22.54 -22.25 30.59
C THR A 709 -22.03 -23.44 29.80
N GLY A 710 -22.07 -24.64 30.38
CA GLY A 710 -21.60 -25.85 29.71
C GLY A 710 -20.09 -25.99 29.71
N GLY A 711 -19.56 -26.88 28.89
CA GLY A 711 -18.14 -27.16 28.77
C GLY A 711 -17.46 -26.46 27.59
N ILE A 712 -16.14 -26.57 27.54
CA ILE A 712 -15.37 -26.19 26.34
C ILE A 712 -15.60 -27.27 25.27
N PRO A 713 -16.11 -26.94 24.07
CA PRO A 713 -16.32 -27.92 23.00
C PRO A 713 -14.99 -28.47 22.47
N VAL A 714 -14.92 -29.78 22.25
CA VAL A 714 -13.70 -30.46 21.75
C VAL A 714 -13.32 -29.97 20.35
N GLU A 715 -14.31 -29.54 19.57
CA GLU A 715 -14.16 -28.98 18.23
C GLU A 715 -13.27 -27.72 18.21
N LEU A 716 -13.21 -26.98 19.33
CA LEU A 716 -12.38 -25.77 19.43
C LEU A 716 -10.88 -26.07 19.18
N GLY A 717 -10.43 -27.31 19.45
CA GLY A 717 -9.11 -27.78 19.07
C GLY A 717 -8.84 -27.76 17.54
N GLY A 718 -9.85 -27.51 16.71
CA GLY A 718 -9.74 -27.33 15.25
C GLY A 718 -9.18 -25.97 14.83
N CYS A 719 -9.20 -24.95 15.72
CA CYS A 719 -8.65 -23.61 15.46
C CYS A 719 -7.13 -23.59 15.56
N SER A 720 -6.42 -24.27 14.67
CA SER A 720 -4.96 -24.44 14.74
C SER A 720 -4.15 -23.13 14.69
N GLY A 721 -4.76 -22.04 14.18
CA GLY A 721 -4.19 -20.70 14.12
C GLY A 721 -4.37 -19.87 15.39
N LEU A 722 -5.12 -20.36 16.39
CA LEU A 722 -5.50 -19.59 17.56
C LEU A 722 -4.28 -19.24 18.42
N LEU A 723 -4.09 -17.94 18.63
CA LEU A 723 -3.00 -17.34 19.42
C LEU A 723 -3.48 -17.02 20.85
N LYS A 724 -4.71 -16.55 21.00
CA LYS A 724 -5.31 -16.16 22.27
C LYS A 724 -6.68 -16.82 22.43
N LEU A 725 -6.86 -17.51 23.57
CA LEU A 725 -8.15 -18.04 24.02
C LEU A 725 -8.43 -17.53 25.43
N SER A 726 -9.46 -16.71 25.59
CA SER A 726 -9.95 -16.23 26.87
C SER A 726 -11.43 -16.57 27.06
N LEU A 727 -11.75 -17.37 28.08
CA LEU A 727 -13.10 -17.74 28.50
C LEU A 727 -13.37 -17.38 29.96
N SER A 728 -12.49 -16.52 30.53
CA SER A 728 -12.50 -16.22 31.97
C SER A 728 -13.80 -15.54 32.43
N GLY A 729 -14.12 -15.65 33.73
CA GLY A 729 -15.24 -14.92 34.32
C GLY A 729 -16.61 -15.33 33.71
N ASN A 730 -16.83 -16.62 33.50
CA ASN A 730 -18.08 -17.18 33.05
C ASN A 730 -18.67 -18.20 34.07
N ARG A 731 -19.67 -18.97 33.65
CA ARG A 731 -20.26 -20.07 34.40
C ARG A 731 -19.98 -21.43 33.74
N LEU A 732 -18.85 -21.51 33.04
CA LEU A 732 -18.44 -22.72 32.34
C LEU A 732 -18.09 -23.82 33.37
N SER A 733 -18.33 -25.06 33.02
CA SER A 733 -18.18 -26.24 33.87
C SER A 733 -17.66 -27.46 33.10
N GLY A 734 -17.52 -28.61 33.78
CA GLY A 734 -16.94 -29.79 33.18
C GLY A 734 -15.41 -29.76 33.16
N SER A 735 -14.79 -30.70 32.48
CA SER A 735 -13.32 -30.78 32.37
C SER A 735 -12.77 -29.96 31.21
N ILE A 736 -11.52 -29.53 31.35
CA ILE A 736 -10.76 -28.94 30.22
C ILE A 736 -10.45 -30.08 29.24
N PRO A 737 -10.91 -29.99 27.96
CA PRO A 737 -10.73 -31.10 27.02
C PRO A 737 -9.25 -31.22 26.59
N PRO A 738 -8.69 -32.44 26.46
CA PRO A 738 -7.32 -32.66 25.97
C PRO A 738 -7.06 -32.08 24.57
N GLU A 739 -8.12 -31.85 23.79
CA GLU A 739 -8.09 -31.29 22.46
C GLU A 739 -7.53 -29.86 22.44
N ILE A 740 -7.55 -29.13 23.55
CA ILE A 740 -6.88 -27.81 23.70
C ILE A 740 -5.38 -27.94 23.35
N GLY A 741 -4.75 -29.09 23.63
CA GLY A 741 -3.39 -29.38 23.22
C GLY A 741 -3.14 -29.42 21.70
N LYS A 742 -4.18 -29.39 20.86
CA LYS A 742 -4.05 -29.25 19.39
C LYS A 742 -3.79 -27.80 18.96
N LEU A 743 -4.02 -26.83 19.84
CA LEU A 743 -3.79 -25.42 19.59
C LEU A 743 -2.30 -25.07 19.70
N THR A 744 -1.49 -25.58 18.80
CA THR A 744 -0.02 -25.47 18.86
C THR A 744 0.51 -24.05 18.65
N SER A 745 -0.32 -23.12 18.15
CA SER A 745 0.00 -21.71 18.00
C SER A 745 -0.34 -20.87 19.22
N LEU A 746 -1.01 -21.45 20.22
CA LEU A 746 -1.57 -20.73 21.36
C LEU A 746 -0.49 -20.07 22.21
N ASN A 747 -0.62 -18.77 22.40
CA ASN A 747 0.26 -17.94 23.22
C ASN A 747 -0.34 -17.66 24.60
N VAL A 748 -1.67 -17.41 24.64
CA VAL A 748 -2.40 -17.07 25.87
C VAL A 748 -3.57 -18.01 26.05
N LEU A 749 -3.65 -18.65 27.23
CA LEU A 749 -4.81 -19.42 27.65
C LEU A 749 -5.31 -18.88 29.01
N ASN A 750 -6.50 -18.25 28.98
CA ASN A 750 -7.13 -17.72 30.18
C ASN A 750 -8.52 -18.35 30.42
N LEU A 751 -8.60 -19.26 31.41
CA LEU A 751 -9.83 -19.95 31.79
C LEU A 751 -10.24 -19.63 33.25
N GLN A 752 -9.62 -18.62 33.86
CA GLN A 752 -9.83 -18.27 35.29
C GLN A 752 -11.28 -17.91 35.59
N LYS A 753 -11.69 -18.00 36.84
CA LYS A 753 -13.02 -17.58 37.33
C LYS A 753 -14.17 -18.29 36.62
N ASN A 754 -14.18 -19.62 36.68
CA ASN A 754 -15.21 -20.49 36.12
C ASN A 754 -15.54 -21.64 37.09
N GLY A 755 -16.29 -22.61 36.66
CA GLY A 755 -16.60 -23.83 37.40
C GLY A 755 -15.93 -25.09 36.87
N PHE A 756 -14.79 -24.97 36.19
CA PHE A 756 -14.10 -26.15 35.62
C PHE A 756 -13.66 -27.13 36.70
N THR A 757 -13.85 -28.43 36.42
CA THR A 757 -13.56 -29.56 37.31
C THR A 757 -12.62 -30.56 36.65
N GLY A 758 -12.22 -31.60 37.36
CA GLY A 758 -11.31 -32.63 36.84
C GLY A 758 -9.87 -32.17 36.79
N VAL A 759 -9.05 -32.91 36.08
CA VAL A 759 -7.59 -32.69 36.07
C VAL A 759 -7.17 -31.68 34.99
N ILE A 760 -6.05 -31.02 35.18
CA ILE A 760 -5.36 -30.24 34.15
C ILE A 760 -4.82 -31.18 33.08
N PRO A 761 -5.19 -31.07 31.81
CA PRO A 761 -4.75 -32.03 30.78
C PRO A 761 -3.26 -31.93 30.49
N PRO A 762 -2.50 -33.03 30.57
CA PRO A 762 -1.06 -33.01 30.23
C PRO A 762 -0.78 -32.68 28.76
N GLU A 763 -1.77 -32.79 27.87
CA GLU A 763 -1.70 -32.40 26.48
C GLU A 763 -1.41 -30.93 26.25
N LEU A 764 -1.60 -30.08 27.27
CA LEU A 764 -1.21 -28.64 27.19
C LEU A 764 0.27 -28.45 26.86
N ARG A 765 1.14 -29.45 27.17
CA ARG A 765 2.56 -29.43 26.75
C ARG A 765 2.78 -29.22 25.27
N ARG A 766 1.77 -29.55 24.42
CA ARG A 766 1.84 -29.38 22.95
C ARG A 766 1.68 -27.93 22.53
N CYS A 767 1.12 -27.08 23.38
CA CYS A 767 1.01 -25.62 23.15
C CYS A 767 2.37 -24.96 23.43
N ASN A 768 3.40 -25.32 22.69
CA ASN A 768 4.80 -24.95 22.94
C ASN A 768 5.12 -23.46 22.75
N LYS A 769 4.18 -22.65 22.26
CA LYS A 769 4.27 -21.19 22.15
C LYS A 769 3.58 -20.47 23.32
N LEU A 770 3.01 -21.22 24.27
CA LEU A 770 2.26 -20.64 25.39
C LEU A 770 3.20 -19.87 26.29
N TYR A 771 2.98 -18.56 26.43
CA TYR A 771 3.71 -17.69 27.36
C TYR A 771 2.89 -17.26 28.57
N GLU A 772 1.55 -17.44 28.53
CA GLU A 772 0.64 -17.10 29.61
C GLU A 772 -0.40 -18.20 29.83
N LEU A 773 -0.49 -18.73 31.06
CA LEU A 773 -1.48 -19.74 31.46
C LEU A 773 -2.16 -19.33 32.77
N ARG A 774 -3.48 -19.07 32.71
CA ARG A 774 -4.33 -18.73 33.85
C ARG A 774 -5.50 -19.70 33.97
N LEU A 775 -5.48 -20.51 35.01
CA LEU A 775 -6.52 -21.48 35.36
C LEU A 775 -7.10 -21.23 36.77
N SER A 776 -6.76 -20.10 37.39
CA SER A 776 -7.13 -19.78 38.79
C SER A 776 -8.65 -19.63 38.98
N GLU A 777 -9.09 -19.71 40.23
CA GLU A 777 -10.49 -19.54 40.64
C GLU A 777 -11.45 -20.49 39.90
N ASN A 778 -11.13 -21.82 39.98
CA ASN A 778 -11.92 -22.91 39.43
C ASN A 778 -12.10 -24.04 40.47
N SER A 779 -12.57 -25.20 40.08
CA SER A 779 -12.68 -26.40 40.91
C SER A 779 -11.83 -27.54 40.37
N LEU A 780 -10.68 -27.22 39.75
CA LEU A 780 -9.76 -28.21 39.18
C LEU A 780 -9.14 -29.03 40.32
N GLU A 781 -9.02 -30.35 40.13
CA GLU A 781 -8.56 -31.31 41.11
C GLU A 781 -7.42 -32.18 40.59
N GLY A 782 -6.87 -33.04 41.43
CA GLY A 782 -5.75 -33.91 41.08
C GLY A 782 -4.39 -33.19 41.08
N PRO A 783 -3.35 -33.87 40.63
CA PRO A 783 -2.00 -33.33 40.66
C PRO A 783 -1.75 -32.31 39.53
N ILE A 784 -0.81 -31.41 39.79
CA ILE A 784 -0.27 -30.54 38.70
C ILE A 784 0.52 -31.43 37.74
N PRO A 785 0.20 -31.45 36.44
CA PRO A 785 0.92 -32.30 35.49
C PRO A 785 2.38 -31.88 35.36
N ALA A 786 3.30 -32.84 35.43
CA ALA A 786 4.73 -32.58 35.27
C ALA A 786 5.07 -32.05 33.87
N GLU A 787 4.22 -32.35 32.90
CA GLU A 787 4.31 -31.91 31.52
C GLU A 787 4.20 -30.38 31.35
N LEU A 788 3.62 -29.64 32.31
CA LEU A 788 3.60 -28.18 32.27
C LEU A 788 5.02 -27.58 32.31
N GLY A 789 5.96 -28.24 32.99
CA GLY A 789 7.38 -27.85 32.98
C GLY A 789 8.06 -27.94 31.59
N GLN A 790 7.41 -28.59 30.62
CA GLN A 790 7.92 -28.73 29.26
C GLN A 790 7.48 -27.59 28.30
N LEU A 791 6.85 -26.51 28.85
CA LEU A 791 6.42 -25.34 28.07
C LEU A 791 7.57 -24.32 27.91
N PRO A 792 8.32 -24.31 26.82
CA PRO A 792 9.59 -23.60 26.72
C PRO A 792 9.44 -22.08 26.66
N GLU A 793 8.26 -21.60 26.28
CA GLU A 793 7.98 -20.16 26.15
C GLU A 793 7.14 -19.60 27.28
N LEU A 794 6.82 -20.37 28.33
CA LEU A 794 6.00 -19.88 29.42
C LEU A 794 6.78 -18.85 30.26
N GLN A 795 6.42 -17.58 30.10
CA GLN A 795 7.16 -16.43 30.60
C GLN A 795 6.33 -15.59 31.59
N VAL A 796 5.19 -15.08 31.14
CA VAL A 796 4.47 -14.02 31.88
C VAL A 796 3.92 -14.53 33.20
N ILE A 797 3.13 -15.60 33.19
CA ILE A 797 2.51 -16.13 34.38
C ILE A 797 2.05 -17.58 34.21
N LEU A 798 2.23 -18.36 35.28
CA LEU A 798 1.53 -19.60 35.55
C LEU A 798 0.66 -19.40 36.79
N ASP A 799 -0.67 -19.23 36.63
CA ASP A 799 -1.62 -19.03 37.70
C ASP A 799 -2.61 -20.20 37.81
N LEU A 800 -2.41 -21.06 38.80
CA LEU A 800 -3.26 -22.22 39.13
C LEU A 800 -3.97 -22.03 40.48
N SER A 801 -3.93 -20.81 41.06
CA SER A 801 -4.41 -20.53 42.42
C SER A 801 -5.93 -20.75 42.56
N ARG A 802 -6.36 -20.88 43.83
CA ARG A 802 -7.79 -21.04 44.21
C ARG A 802 -8.48 -22.15 43.42
N ASN A 803 -7.92 -23.37 43.54
CA ASN A 803 -8.45 -24.60 42.98
C ASN A 803 -8.49 -25.69 44.06
N LYS A 804 -8.70 -26.94 43.67
CA LYS A 804 -8.64 -28.12 44.56
C LYS A 804 -7.46 -29.02 44.19
N LEU A 805 -6.42 -28.47 43.60
CA LEU A 805 -5.24 -29.22 43.16
C LEU A 805 -4.53 -29.85 44.37
N SER A 806 -4.13 -31.07 44.19
CA SER A 806 -3.51 -31.91 45.23
C SER A 806 -2.19 -32.52 44.75
N GLY A 807 -1.55 -33.34 45.54
CA GLY A 807 -0.25 -33.90 45.20
C GLY A 807 0.91 -32.94 45.46
N GLU A 808 2.08 -33.32 45.01
CA GLU A 808 3.30 -32.52 45.20
C GLU A 808 3.48 -31.51 44.07
N ILE A 809 4.21 -30.43 44.30
CA ILE A 809 4.64 -29.49 43.27
C ILE A 809 5.65 -30.20 42.37
N PRO A 810 5.39 -30.37 41.03
CA PRO A 810 6.32 -31.10 40.20
C PRO A 810 7.68 -30.41 40.06
N ALA A 811 8.76 -31.21 40.20
CA ALA A 811 10.12 -30.70 40.10
C ALA A 811 10.41 -30.07 38.72
N SER A 812 9.73 -30.56 37.67
CA SER A 812 9.83 -30.04 36.31
C SER A 812 9.36 -28.59 36.13
N LEU A 813 8.58 -28.03 37.06
CA LEU A 813 8.27 -26.60 37.00
C LEU A 813 9.51 -25.71 37.14
N GLY A 814 10.62 -26.25 37.71
CA GLY A 814 11.92 -25.57 37.75
C GLY A 814 12.55 -25.38 36.35
N ASP A 815 12.13 -26.12 35.34
CA ASP A 815 12.64 -26.02 33.96
C ASP A 815 12.10 -24.78 33.23
N LEU A 816 11.08 -24.10 33.81
CA LEU A 816 10.45 -22.89 33.23
C LEU A 816 11.32 -21.63 33.50
N VAL A 817 12.55 -21.63 33.06
CA VAL A 817 13.55 -20.59 33.41
C VAL A 817 13.16 -19.17 33.03
N LYS A 818 12.24 -19.00 32.08
CA LYS A 818 11.70 -17.71 31.62
C LYS A 818 10.58 -17.17 32.48
N LEU A 819 9.99 -18.01 33.38
CA LEU A 819 8.77 -17.69 34.11
C LEU A 819 9.00 -16.54 35.08
N GLU A 820 8.19 -15.50 34.99
CA GLU A 820 8.23 -14.29 35.80
C GLU A 820 7.32 -14.38 37.03
N ARG A 821 6.17 -15.03 36.91
CA ARG A 821 5.15 -15.13 37.95
C ARG A 821 4.60 -16.53 38.11
N LEU A 822 4.71 -17.10 39.33
CA LEU A 822 4.18 -18.40 39.68
C LEU A 822 3.21 -18.25 40.87
N ASN A 823 1.92 -18.57 40.63
CA ASN A 823 0.89 -18.53 41.67
C ASN A 823 0.20 -19.89 41.79
N LEU A 824 0.46 -20.62 42.87
CA LEU A 824 -0.15 -21.91 43.22
C LEU A 824 -0.97 -21.81 44.50
N SER A 825 -1.25 -20.62 45.02
CA SER A 825 -1.89 -20.39 46.32
C SER A 825 -3.31 -20.94 46.41
N SER A 826 -3.77 -21.18 47.63
CA SER A 826 -5.15 -21.63 47.90
C SER A 826 -5.52 -22.90 47.13
N ASN A 827 -4.77 -23.97 47.38
CA ASN A 827 -4.94 -25.31 46.87
C ASN A 827 -4.78 -26.36 47.99
N GLN A 828 -4.67 -27.63 47.64
CA GLN A 828 -4.44 -28.75 48.57
C GLN A 828 -3.08 -29.41 48.31
N LEU A 829 -2.11 -28.64 47.79
CA LEU A 829 -0.78 -29.15 47.48
C LEU A 829 -0.03 -29.51 48.74
N HIS A 830 0.62 -30.67 48.72
CA HIS A 830 1.38 -31.19 49.88
C HIS A 830 2.83 -31.56 49.49
N GLY A 831 3.59 -32.04 50.44
CA GLY A 831 5.00 -32.39 50.24
C GLY A 831 5.91 -31.18 50.38
N GLN A 832 7.15 -31.30 49.94
CA GLN A 832 8.16 -30.25 50.06
C GLN A 832 8.17 -29.32 48.82
N ILE A 833 8.64 -28.08 49.01
CA ILE A 833 8.92 -27.18 47.88
C ILE A 833 10.13 -27.74 47.11
N PRO A 834 9.98 -28.10 45.85
CA PRO A 834 11.06 -28.69 45.07
C PRO A 834 12.27 -27.74 44.94
N PRO A 835 13.50 -28.18 45.24
CA PRO A 835 14.70 -27.36 45.05
C PRO A 835 14.92 -26.88 43.61
N SER A 836 14.36 -27.55 42.62
CA SER A 836 14.42 -27.14 41.20
C SER A 836 13.79 -25.78 40.95
N LEU A 837 12.85 -25.32 41.79
CA LEU A 837 12.29 -23.95 41.62
C LEU A 837 13.35 -22.85 41.82
N LEU A 838 14.54 -23.17 42.35
CA LEU A 838 15.68 -22.25 42.37
C LEU A 838 16.26 -21.95 41.01
N GLN A 839 15.93 -22.74 39.99
CA GLN A 839 16.36 -22.55 38.60
C GLN A 839 15.53 -21.46 37.87
N LEU A 840 14.41 -21.03 38.46
CA LEU A 840 13.56 -19.96 37.90
C LEU A 840 14.19 -18.57 38.10
N THR A 841 15.25 -18.29 37.36
CA THR A 841 16.05 -17.08 37.49
C THR A 841 15.31 -15.79 37.17
N SER A 842 14.24 -15.86 36.36
CA SER A 842 13.40 -14.72 35.97
C SER A 842 12.24 -14.45 36.94
N LEU A 843 12.08 -15.29 37.98
CA LEU A 843 10.91 -15.24 38.84
C LEU A 843 10.97 -14.03 39.81
N HIS A 844 10.00 -13.14 39.72
CA HIS A 844 9.85 -12.00 40.64
C HIS A 844 8.58 -12.06 41.51
N LEU A 845 7.62 -12.91 41.14
CA LEU A 845 6.45 -13.14 41.98
C LEU A 845 6.25 -14.65 42.20
N LEU A 846 6.35 -15.06 43.45
CA LEU A 846 6.02 -16.41 43.88
C LEU A 846 4.91 -16.34 44.93
N ASN A 847 3.84 -17.13 44.74
CA ASN A 847 2.80 -17.29 45.77
C ASN A 847 2.43 -18.78 45.90
N LEU A 848 2.77 -19.38 47.04
CA LEU A 848 2.49 -20.75 47.46
C LEU A 848 1.60 -20.81 48.71
N SER A 849 1.03 -19.66 49.13
CA SER A 849 0.25 -19.55 50.38
C SER A 849 -1.00 -20.45 50.36
N ASP A 850 -1.51 -20.73 51.53
CA ASP A 850 -2.76 -21.48 51.75
C ASP A 850 -2.78 -22.83 51.04
N ASN A 851 -1.80 -23.70 51.35
CA ASN A 851 -1.64 -25.07 50.88
C ASN A 851 -1.32 -26.00 52.08
N LEU A 852 -0.97 -27.25 51.83
CA LEU A 852 -0.55 -28.26 52.81
C LEU A 852 0.94 -28.60 52.71
N LEU A 853 1.74 -27.64 52.24
CA LEU A 853 3.19 -27.82 52.01
C LEU A 853 3.92 -27.97 53.35
N SER A 854 4.97 -28.75 53.34
CA SER A 854 5.77 -29.09 54.54
C SER A 854 7.27 -28.96 54.32
N GLY A 855 8.06 -29.04 55.39
CA GLY A 855 9.52 -29.03 55.30
C GLY A 855 10.14 -27.62 55.25
N GLY A 856 11.43 -27.57 54.92
CA GLY A 856 12.20 -26.33 54.88
C GLY A 856 12.04 -25.57 53.54
N ILE A 857 11.89 -24.25 53.62
CA ILE A 857 11.90 -23.40 52.42
C ILE A 857 13.32 -23.38 51.82
N PRO A 858 13.53 -23.70 50.56
CA PRO A 858 14.85 -23.64 49.91
C PRO A 858 15.46 -22.22 49.97
N GLY A 859 16.75 -22.14 50.39
CA GLY A 859 17.38 -20.92 50.88
C GLY A 859 17.24 -19.67 49.97
N ALA A 860 17.34 -19.79 48.66
CA ALA A 860 17.20 -18.63 47.77
C ALA A 860 15.74 -18.16 47.61
N LEU A 861 14.72 -19.00 47.85
CA LEU A 861 13.33 -18.56 47.91
C LEU A 861 12.99 -17.70 49.14
N SER A 862 13.87 -17.61 50.10
CA SER A 862 13.74 -16.73 51.29
C SER A 862 13.72 -15.23 50.92
N ALA A 863 14.09 -14.88 49.70
CA ALA A 863 13.98 -13.51 49.16
C ALA A 863 12.51 -13.08 48.91
N PHE A 864 11.58 -14.03 48.77
CA PHE A 864 10.16 -13.72 48.61
C PHE A 864 9.49 -13.39 49.96
N PRO A 865 8.43 -12.58 49.98
CA PRO A 865 7.74 -12.20 51.21
C PRO A 865 7.21 -13.40 52.00
N ALA A 866 7.17 -13.33 53.32
CA ALA A 866 6.60 -14.38 54.17
C ALA A 866 5.13 -14.70 53.82
N ALA A 867 4.38 -13.71 53.33
CA ALA A 867 3.01 -13.87 52.83
C ALA A 867 2.92 -14.91 51.72
N SER A 868 3.94 -15.03 50.89
CA SER A 868 4.00 -16.01 49.77
C SER A 868 3.97 -17.47 50.22
N PHE A 869 4.27 -17.74 51.46
CA PHE A 869 4.35 -19.08 52.07
C PHE A 869 3.34 -19.27 53.22
N ALA A 870 2.62 -18.20 53.61
CA ALA A 870 1.65 -18.23 54.70
C ALA A 870 0.56 -19.29 54.48
N GLY A 871 -0.09 -19.74 55.56
CA GLY A 871 -1.16 -20.73 55.46
C GLY A 871 -0.72 -22.18 55.19
N ASN A 872 0.61 -22.46 55.20
CA ASN A 872 1.16 -23.82 55.14
C ASN A 872 1.64 -24.23 56.53
N GLY A 873 0.83 -25.05 57.22
CA GLY A 873 1.04 -25.32 58.62
C GLY A 873 2.37 -25.99 59.00
N GLU A 874 3.00 -26.72 58.09
CA GLU A 874 4.21 -27.50 58.28
C GLU A 874 5.45 -26.96 57.58
N LEU A 875 5.34 -25.79 56.87
CA LEU A 875 6.52 -25.09 56.31
C LEU A 875 7.29 -24.33 57.41
N CYS A 876 8.59 -24.36 57.27
CA CYS A 876 9.52 -23.69 58.22
C CYS A 876 10.77 -23.19 57.48
N GLY A 877 11.59 -22.36 58.14
CA GLY A 877 12.78 -21.74 57.55
C GLY A 877 12.48 -20.37 56.92
N ALA A 878 13.49 -19.50 56.78
CA ALA A 878 13.30 -18.14 56.32
C ALA A 878 12.52 -18.07 54.99
N PRO A 879 11.58 -17.13 54.82
CA PRO A 879 11.18 -16.02 55.68
C PRO A 879 10.20 -16.41 56.82
N LEU A 880 9.81 -17.67 56.91
CA LEU A 880 9.02 -18.21 58.02
C LEU A 880 9.93 -18.59 59.24
N PRO A 881 9.35 -18.90 60.41
CA PRO A 881 10.13 -19.34 61.60
C PRO A 881 10.97 -20.57 61.29
N SER A 882 12.12 -20.68 61.99
CA SER A 882 13.08 -21.80 61.84
C SER A 882 12.47 -23.17 62.08
N CYS A 883 12.89 -24.20 61.39
CA CYS A 883 12.48 -25.59 61.56
C CYS A 883 12.95 -26.11 62.90
N GLY A 884 12.02 -26.60 63.72
CA GLY A 884 12.32 -27.16 64.99
C GLY A 884 12.04 -26.30 66.22
N ALA A 885 11.54 -25.10 66.12
CA ALA A 885 11.08 -24.29 67.20
C ALA A 885 9.70 -24.80 67.73
N PRO A 886 9.53 -25.20 68.99
CA PRO A 886 8.23 -25.63 69.47
C PRO A 886 7.26 -24.43 69.45
N ARG A 887 6.15 -24.53 68.77
CA ARG A 887 5.05 -23.55 68.77
C ARG A 887 4.42 -23.57 70.13
N ARG A 888 4.89 -22.71 71.07
CA ARG A 888 4.14 -22.33 72.28
C ARG A 888 3.54 -20.96 72.01
N LEU A 889 2.26 -20.94 71.63
CA LEU A 889 1.48 -19.72 71.73
C LEU A 889 1.32 -19.40 73.21
N PRO A 890 1.68 -18.22 73.71
CA PRO A 890 1.39 -17.82 75.09
C PRO A 890 -0.13 -17.77 75.29
N GLY A 891 -0.64 -18.43 76.32
CA GLY A 891 -2.09 -18.52 76.61
C GLY A 891 -2.81 -17.17 76.75
N ALA A 892 -2.06 -16.07 76.83
CA ALA A 892 -2.58 -14.70 76.89
C ALA A 892 -2.99 -14.16 75.55
N GLU A 893 -2.34 -14.55 74.41
CA GLU A 893 -2.70 -14.06 73.06
C GLU A 893 -3.89 -14.79 72.51
N VAL A 894 -4.06 -16.08 72.81
CA VAL A 894 -5.27 -16.81 72.38
C VAL A 894 -6.50 -16.24 73.07
N SER A 895 -6.42 -15.80 74.25
CA SER A 895 -7.51 -15.15 75.01
C SER A 895 -7.82 -13.75 74.43
N ALA A 896 -6.81 -12.99 73.97
CA ALA A 896 -6.98 -11.70 73.31
C ALA A 896 -7.60 -11.81 71.89
N ILE A 897 -7.20 -12.84 71.14
CA ILE A 897 -7.76 -13.11 69.83
C ILE A 897 -9.21 -13.57 69.92
N VAL A 898 -9.54 -14.47 70.89
CA VAL A 898 -10.93 -14.91 71.10
C VAL A 898 -11.80 -13.75 71.59
N ALA A 899 -11.26 -12.87 72.52
CA ALA A 899 -11.94 -11.66 72.93
C ALA A 899 -12.15 -10.67 71.70
N ALA A 900 -11.14 -10.47 70.87
CA ALA A 900 -11.25 -9.60 69.71
C ALA A 900 -12.27 -10.13 68.67
N ILE A 901 -12.27 -11.44 68.39
CA ILE A 901 -13.27 -12.08 67.53
C ILE A 901 -14.67 -11.96 68.13
N ALA A 902 -14.84 -12.11 69.44
CA ALA A 902 -16.11 -11.94 70.11
C ALA A 902 -16.62 -10.49 70.06
N VAL A 903 -15.74 -9.49 70.17
CA VAL A 903 -16.09 -8.08 70.05
C VAL A 903 -16.42 -7.70 68.61
N VAL A 904 -15.68 -8.21 67.63
CA VAL A 904 -15.94 -7.96 66.22
C VAL A 904 -17.24 -8.63 65.75
N SER A 905 -17.51 -9.87 66.20
CA SER A 905 -18.76 -10.56 65.91
C SER A 905 -19.97 -9.87 66.56
N ALA A 906 -19.82 -9.37 67.81
CA ALA A 906 -20.85 -8.58 68.47
C ALA A 906 -21.11 -7.25 67.75
N ALA A 907 -20.04 -6.55 67.28
CA ALA A 907 -20.18 -5.32 66.46
C ALA A 907 -20.85 -5.58 65.12
N VAL A 908 -20.52 -6.68 64.42
CA VAL A 908 -21.16 -7.08 63.18
C VAL A 908 -22.63 -7.45 63.41
N CYS A 909 -22.97 -8.15 64.49
CA CYS A 909 -24.37 -8.44 64.87
C CYS A 909 -25.15 -7.17 65.14
N VAL A 910 -24.57 -6.19 65.87
CA VAL A 910 -25.22 -4.89 66.12
C VAL A 910 -25.39 -4.08 64.86
N ALA A 911 -24.39 -4.10 63.95
CA ALA A 911 -24.49 -3.45 62.66
C ALA A 911 -25.57 -4.10 61.76
N LEU A 912 -25.65 -5.43 61.73
CA LEU A 912 -26.72 -6.16 61.01
C LEU A 912 -28.09 -5.89 61.61
N LEU A 913 -28.19 -5.83 62.97
CA LEU A 913 -29.41 -5.48 63.64
C LEU A 913 -29.86 -4.04 63.33
N TYR A 914 -28.90 -3.12 63.27
CA TYR A 914 -29.14 -1.73 62.90
C TYR A 914 -29.59 -1.61 61.44
N ILE A 915 -28.97 -2.36 60.52
CA ILE A 915 -29.39 -2.43 59.12
C ILE A 915 -30.78 -3.02 58.98
N MET A 916 -31.06 -4.11 59.68
CA MET A 916 -32.41 -4.73 59.73
C MET A 916 -33.47 -3.79 60.30
N LEU A 917 -33.16 -3.07 61.37
CA LEU A 917 -34.06 -2.08 61.94
C LEU A 917 -34.30 -0.91 61.02
N ARG A 918 -33.27 -0.48 60.24
CA ARG A 918 -33.38 0.57 59.25
C ARG A 918 -34.17 0.10 58.01
N MET A 919 -34.00 -1.15 57.63
CA MET A 919 -34.82 -1.77 56.53
C MET A 919 -36.27 -1.92 57.01
N TRP A 920 -36.53 -2.27 58.26
CA TRP A 920 -37.84 -2.42 58.82
C TRP A 920 -38.56 -1.07 59.02
N SER A 921 -37.85 0.00 59.34
CA SER A 921 -38.37 1.37 59.38
C SER A 921 -38.71 1.88 57.97
N ASN A 922 -37.92 1.56 56.97
CA ASN A 922 -38.20 1.89 55.58
C ASN A 922 -39.37 1.08 55.00
N TRP A 923 -39.59 -0.17 55.48
CA TRP A 923 -40.73 -1.00 55.06
C TRP A 923 -42.06 -0.47 55.65
N ARG A 924 -42.02 0.13 56.86
CA ARG A 924 -43.19 0.80 57.40
C ARG A 924 -43.56 2.10 56.68
N ALA A 925 -42.61 2.77 56.05
CA ALA A 925 -42.88 3.98 55.26
C ALA A 925 -43.50 3.71 53.89
N VAL A 926 -43.37 2.46 53.36
CA VAL A 926 -43.93 2.07 52.05
C VAL A 926 -45.33 1.41 52.19
N ALA A 927 -45.73 1.04 53.40
CA ALA A 927 -47.03 0.36 53.63
C ALA A 927 -48.18 1.30 53.95
N SER A 928 -48.04 2.61 53.87
CA SER A 928 -49.05 3.61 54.22
C SER A 928 -49.41 4.64 53.11
N VAL A 929 -49.26 4.24 51.88
CA VAL A 929 -49.87 5.06 50.80
C VAL A 929 -50.48 4.14 49.75
N SER A 930 -51.66 3.68 50.03
CA SER A 930 -52.62 3.30 48.99
C SER A 930 -54.00 3.75 49.46
N SER A 931 -54.50 4.79 48.97
CA SER A 931 -55.83 5.13 48.53
C SER A 931 -56.09 6.62 48.64
N SER A 932 -56.56 7.11 47.54
CA SER A 932 -57.54 8.06 47.22
C SER A 932 -57.07 9.36 46.52
N ASP A 933 -57.45 9.37 45.29
CA ASP A 933 -58.14 10.40 44.51
C ASP A 933 -57.78 11.89 44.70
N GLY A 934 -57.55 12.52 43.55
CA GLY A 934 -58.14 13.83 43.31
C GLY A 934 -57.15 14.97 42.94
N GLU A 935 -57.13 15.25 41.65
CA GLU A 935 -57.17 16.63 41.09
C GLU A 935 -56.23 17.76 41.52
N GLU A 936 -55.63 18.25 40.52
CA GLU A 936 -55.42 19.63 40.11
C GLU A 936 -54.41 20.56 40.78
N THR A 937 -53.74 21.19 39.86
CA THR A 937 -53.27 22.60 39.79
C THR A 937 -51.95 23.02 40.39
N ALA A 938 -51.20 23.39 39.44
CA ALA A 938 -50.39 24.64 39.25
C ALA A 938 -49.56 25.25 40.40
N SER A 939 -48.45 25.64 39.95
CA SER A 939 -47.69 26.88 40.20
C SER A 939 -46.63 26.91 41.29
N SER A 940 -45.47 27.15 40.73
CA SER A 940 -44.53 28.24 41.02
C SER A 940 -43.72 28.26 42.33
N VAL A 941 -42.47 28.54 42.08
CA VAL A 941 -41.59 29.54 42.74
C VAL A 941 -40.60 29.10 43.82
N ALA A 942 -39.39 29.30 43.43
CA ALA A 942 -38.28 29.95 44.13
C ALA A 942 -37.50 29.27 45.27
N ALA A 943 -36.26 29.14 44.93
CA ALA A 943 -35.07 29.61 45.65
C ALA A 943 -34.98 29.48 47.16
N ALA A 944 -33.90 28.91 47.60
CA ALA A 944 -32.96 29.61 48.51
C ALA A 944 -31.74 28.72 48.88
N HIS A 945 -30.62 29.24 48.56
CA HIS A 945 -29.33 29.27 49.25
C HIS A 945 -29.14 28.48 50.54
N GLY A 946 -28.00 27.81 50.60
CA GLY A 946 -27.38 27.38 51.87
C GLY A 946 -25.95 26.92 51.64
N LYS A 947 -25.01 27.86 51.59
CA LYS A 947 -23.59 27.63 51.83
C LYS A 947 -23.42 26.93 53.17
N TRP A 948 -22.46 26.02 53.22
CA TRP A 948 -21.46 26.03 54.30
C TRP A 948 -20.14 25.41 53.86
N CYS A 949 -19.09 26.07 54.35
CA CYS A 949 -17.70 25.93 54.00
C CYS A 949 -17.01 24.78 54.75
N ALA A 950 -15.95 24.33 54.13
CA ALA A 950 -14.62 24.07 54.62
C ALA A 950 -14.39 23.24 55.94
N GLY A 951 -13.53 22.31 55.83
CA GLY A 951 -12.81 21.72 56.92
C GLY A 951 -11.89 20.57 56.47
N ASP A 952 -10.72 20.92 56.15
CA ASP A 952 -9.43 20.24 56.27
C ASP A 952 -9.41 18.73 56.61
N GLY A 953 -8.83 17.90 55.80
CA GLY A 953 -7.46 17.62 56.03
C GLY A 953 -6.99 16.17 55.80
N LYS A 954 -6.05 16.02 54.96
CA LYS A 954 -4.94 15.02 54.95
C LYS A 954 -5.22 13.58 54.52
N TYR A 955 -4.97 13.34 53.25
CA TYR A 955 -3.83 12.60 52.68
C TYR A 955 -3.54 11.19 53.19
N TRP A 956 -3.69 10.24 52.30
CA TRP A 956 -2.63 9.30 52.01
C TRP A 956 -2.45 9.17 50.51
N LYS A 957 -1.32 9.71 50.04
CA LYS A 957 -0.74 9.47 48.71
C LYS A 957 -0.19 8.05 48.70
N VAL A 958 -0.72 7.16 47.88
CA VAL A 958 0.03 5.97 47.44
C VAL A 958 0.57 6.27 46.07
N GLY A 959 1.88 6.29 45.99
CA GLY A 959 2.62 6.58 44.74
C GLY A 959 2.33 5.55 43.67
N SER A 960 2.03 6.07 42.51
CA SER A 960 2.04 5.31 41.29
C SER A 960 3.49 5.01 40.91
N VAL A 961 3.88 3.75 40.97
CA VAL A 961 5.07 3.27 40.31
C VAL A 961 4.65 2.97 38.89
N SER A 962 5.10 3.82 37.97
CA SER A 962 5.08 3.58 36.53
C SER A 962 6.05 2.43 36.25
N VAL A 963 5.52 1.31 35.80
CA VAL A 963 6.31 0.28 35.13
C VAL A 963 5.90 0.32 33.65
N ALA A 964 6.83 0.75 32.84
CA ALA A 964 6.72 0.74 31.41
C ALA A 964 6.46 -0.70 30.89
N SER A 965 5.35 -0.93 30.25
CA SER A 965 5.12 -2.10 29.41
C SER A 965 5.17 -1.66 27.96
N SER A 966 6.38 -1.64 27.40
CA SER A 966 6.67 -1.21 26.02
C SER A 966 6.43 -2.29 24.96
N ALA A 967 5.68 -3.36 25.27
CA ALA A 967 5.49 -4.46 24.31
C ALA A 967 4.04 -4.63 23.81
N ALA A 968 3.08 -3.92 24.38
CA ALA A 968 1.67 -4.06 24.01
C ALA A 968 1.15 -2.94 23.07
N GLU A 969 1.85 -1.80 23.02
CA GLU A 969 1.41 -0.67 22.19
C GLU A 969 1.83 -0.78 20.72
N GLU A 970 2.94 -1.45 20.42
CA GLU A 970 3.35 -1.63 19.01
C GLU A 970 2.40 -2.48 18.15
N LYS A 971 1.56 -3.35 18.76
CA LYS A 971 0.58 -4.12 18.00
C LYS A 971 -0.73 -3.37 17.68
N TYR A 972 -1.04 -2.32 18.43
CA TYR A 972 -2.23 -1.52 18.18
C TYR A 972 -1.99 -0.38 17.16
N SER A 973 -0.76 0.11 17.04
CA SER A 973 -0.40 1.12 16.05
C SER A 973 -0.41 0.59 14.62
N SER A 974 -0.17 -0.73 14.41
CA SER A 974 -0.20 -1.33 13.09
C SER A 974 -1.62 -1.50 12.51
N ALA A 975 -2.64 -1.56 13.38
CA ALA A 975 -4.04 -1.63 12.90
C ALA A 975 -4.60 -0.25 12.50
N SER A 976 -4.04 0.84 13.06
CA SER A 976 -4.40 2.21 12.66
C SER A 976 -3.66 2.68 11.41
N SER A 977 -2.50 2.09 11.10
CA SER A 977 -1.76 2.43 9.88
C SER A 977 -2.40 1.89 8.58
N GLU A 978 -3.18 0.80 8.65
CA GLU A 978 -3.92 0.31 7.48
C GLU A 978 -5.16 1.17 7.12
N THR A 979 -5.73 1.90 8.10
CA THR A 979 -6.78 2.89 7.81
C THR A 979 -6.19 4.19 7.26
N THR A 980 -4.95 4.50 7.62
CA THR A 980 -4.22 5.65 7.06
C THR A 980 -3.77 5.41 5.61
N SER A 981 -3.51 4.17 5.21
CA SER A 981 -3.14 3.86 3.81
C SER A 981 -4.28 4.01 2.81
N VAL A 982 -5.53 4.09 3.27
CA VAL A 982 -6.69 4.41 2.41
C VAL A 982 -6.85 5.92 2.25
N LEU A 983 -6.35 6.71 3.22
CA LEU A 983 -6.33 8.19 3.15
C LEU A 983 -5.02 8.72 2.57
N HIS A 984 -3.92 7.99 2.75
CA HIS A 984 -2.71 8.14 1.96
C HIS A 984 -2.83 7.20 0.73
N GLY A 985 -3.90 7.32 -0.01
CA GLY A 985 -3.83 7.01 -1.42
C GLY A 985 -2.57 7.71 -1.90
N LYS A 986 -1.60 6.96 -2.45
CA LYS A 986 -0.41 7.56 -3.04
C LYS A 986 -0.81 8.94 -3.54
N PRO A 987 -0.15 10.02 -3.16
CA PRO A 987 -0.35 11.25 -3.89
C PRO A 987 -0.32 10.80 -5.32
N ALA A 988 -1.39 11.04 -6.05
CA ALA A 988 -1.46 10.61 -7.43
C ALA A 988 -0.11 10.94 -8.01
N GLU A 989 0.54 10.00 -8.67
CA GLU A 989 1.75 10.22 -9.46
C GLU A 989 1.57 11.40 -10.45
N ALA A 990 0.57 12.20 -10.27
CA ALA A 990 0.22 13.44 -10.94
C ALA A 990 1.04 14.65 -10.47
N ALA A 991 1.75 14.59 -9.35
CA ALA A 991 2.68 15.65 -8.96
C ALA A 991 4.15 15.25 -9.18
N GLY A 992 4.46 14.00 -9.29
CA GLY A 992 5.63 13.56 -10.01
C GLY A 992 5.31 13.74 -11.47
N GLY A 993 5.60 14.93 -12.01
CA GLY A 993 5.49 15.16 -13.42
C GLY A 993 6.19 14.02 -14.11
N GLY A 994 5.42 13.03 -14.54
CA GLY A 994 5.86 12.31 -15.66
C GLY A 994 6.23 13.41 -16.63
N ALA A 995 7.52 13.59 -16.87
CA ALA A 995 7.91 14.12 -18.14
C ALA A 995 7.13 13.24 -19.12
N GLY A 996 5.90 13.65 -19.37
CA GLY A 996 5.15 13.12 -20.46
C GLY A 996 6.14 13.22 -21.56
N ALA A 997 6.64 12.08 -22.02
CA ALA A 997 7.43 12.07 -23.20
C ALA A 997 6.72 13.04 -24.10
N VAL A 998 7.32 14.20 -24.33
CA VAL A 998 6.88 15.09 -25.39
C VAL A 998 7.00 14.19 -26.59
N LYS A 999 5.90 13.52 -26.94
CA LYS A 999 5.79 12.88 -28.24
C LYS A 999 6.12 14.03 -29.17
N PRO A 1000 7.21 13.95 -29.92
CA PRO A 1000 7.37 14.89 -31.00
C PRO A 1000 6.07 14.73 -31.81
N ALA A 1001 5.35 15.85 -31.96
CA ALA A 1001 4.16 15.86 -32.77
C ALA A 1001 4.59 15.37 -34.14
N SER A 1002 4.36 14.10 -34.41
CA SER A 1002 4.40 13.59 -35.77
C SER A 1002 3.20 14.19 -36.48
N LYS A 1003 3.39 15.40 -36.99
CA LYS A 1003 2.65 15.76 -38.24
C LYS A 1003 3.28 14.95 -39.33
N CYS A 1004 2.50 14.12 -39.90
CA CYS A 1004 2.53 13.19 -40.99
C CYS A 1004 2.64 11.73 -40.57
#